data_8145c13d76a82e2d5aba5c5c9ff8f3dc
#
_entry.id   8145c13d76a82e2d5aba5c5c9ff8f3dc
#
_cell.length_a   1.000
_cell.length_b   1.000
_cell.length_c   1.000
_cell.angle_alpha   90.00
_cell.angle_beta   90.00
_cell.angle_gamma   90.00
#
_symmetry.space_group_name_H-M   'P 1'
#
loop_
_entity.id
_entity.type
_entity.pdbx_description
1 polymer ?
#
loop_
_entity_poly.entity_id
_entity_poly.type
_entity_poly.pdbx_seq_one_letter_code
_entity_poly.pdbx_strand_id
1 'polypeptide(L)'
;MNSAGRLLAAGAMLGVASSVGAQTLPPILSGAPTAAAVTARCNEMLGRSAALRTKLEAPGSSATALQQFDDLLNVLIGANGEAGLYREVLVDEAARSAAQDCEVKVGTEFNAVTLSRPIYEKLKALPAPADKPSAFYLQRTLQAFELSGVALDADKRVEARKLADRISELTTSFQANIPKNQRSITVTAAELDGLPADFIAARKPGADGKITLRTDSADFVPVMTYAKSSALRERFLREYAQVGYPANDAVLRDLINARQAFARLIGRPDFATVDFEPRMLNTPAKVEALLAEMAAAARPAAQSDYGKKLAVLRQTEPGATTIAPWDNSYLTPIVQKQSYGFDRQEARKYFSYPKVRDGILQLSEDLFGVDIKPWQTALWHPKAEAYEMFEGGKLIGRFYLDMHPRPGKYEHANVVPIRQGMAGQVPVIALVMNAPDGLMEHGDVETFLHEYGHLLHGIFGGQNQRWAGQSGIATEADFGEAPSQMLEEWVYDYDTLKRFATNDAGQPIPQELVAQMNRARHFNMGMGDMGQLGYSEAALRFYQGAAPADLGAAYRKYVDTYSMIPQPSWSQGQASFPHLAGYGASYYTYRWSKVIADDLFTRFAKEGLRNPKTASDYRRLVLAPGGTKPAAELVQDFLGRPISTNAYKAEMAKAAR
;
A
#
# COMPACT_ATOMS: atom_id res chain seq x y z
N MET A 1 -41.02 -7.77 -70.21
CA MET A 1 -40.78 -6.43 -70.81
C MET A 1 -39.89 -5.66 -69.87
N ASN A 2 -38.66 -5.57 -70.24
CA ASN A 2 -37.72 -4.42 -70.20
C ASN A 2 -37.80 -3.50 -68.98
N SER A 3 -36.75 -3.18 -68.30
CA SER A 3 -35.48 -2.64 -68.83
C SER A 3 -34.42 -2.52 -67.70
N ALA A 4 -33.16 -2.58 -68.12
CA ALA A 4 -31.95 -2.47 -67.40
C ALA A 4 -31.74 -1.10 -66.73
N GLY A 5 -31.12 -1.12 -65.51
CA GLY A 5 -30.54 0.04 -64.85
C GLY A 5 -29.18 -0.32 -64.22
N ARG A 6 -28.12 0.25 -64.77
CA ARG A 6 -26.73 0.09 -64.33
C ARG A 6 -26.52 0.68 -62.94
N LEU A 7 -25.98 -0.10 -62.01
CA LEU A 7 -25.42 0.39 -60.77
C LEU A 7 -23.89 0.45 -60.87
N LEU A 8 -23.36 1.65 -60.71
CA LEU A 8 -21.96 1.94 -60.50
C LEU A 8 -21.52 1.41 -59.10
N ALA A 9 -20.56 0.51 -59.06
CA ALA A 9 -19.89 0.10 -57.86
C ALA A 9 -18.88 1.15 -57.43
N ALA A 10 -19.17 1.89 -56.36
CA ALA A 10 -18.19 2.68 -55.63
C ALA A 10 -17.47 1.75 -54.64
N GLY A 11 -16.23 1.41 -54.93
CA GLY A 11 -15.39 0.65 -54.01
C GLY A 11 -15.00 1.49 -52.79
N ALA A 12 -15.63 1.22 -51.67
CA ALA A 12 -15.13 1.67 -50.36
C ALA A 12 -13.94 0.78 -49.97
N MET A 13 -12.73 1.31 -50.08
CA MET A 13 -11.57 0.75 -49.43
C MET A 13 -11.76 0.93 -47.90
N LEU A 14 -12.25 -0.12 -47.26
CA LEU A 14 -12.11 -0.28 -45.82
C LEU A 14 -10.64 -0.50 -45.55
N GLY A 15 -9.98 0.58 -45.10
CA GLY A 15 -8.68 0.48 -44.50
C GLY A 15 -8.77 -0.40 -43.24
N VAL A 16 -8.33 -1.64 -43.34
CA VAL A 16 -8.06 -2.48 -42.19
C VAL A 16 -6.92 -1.81 -41.44
N ALA A 17 -7.25 -1.01 -40.43
CA ALA A 17 -6.31 -0.62 -39.43
C ALA A 17 -5.88 -1.92 -38.73
N SER A 18 -4.70 -2.41 -39.08
CA SER A 18 -4.03 -3.48 -38.34
C SER A 18 -3.89 -3.01 -36.90
N SER A 19 -4.76 -3.50 -36.02
CA SER A 19 -4.52 -3.39 -34.59
C SER A 19 -3.19 -4.11 -34.35
N VAL A 20 -2.12 -3.33 -34.11
CA VAL A 20 -0.89 -3.88 -33.52
C VAL A 20 -1.32 -4.37 -32.14
N GLY A 21 -1.58 -5.66 -32.02
CA GLY A 21 -1.98 -6.29 -30.78
C GLY A 21 -0.91 -6.02 -29.72
N ALA A 22 -1.32 -5.54 -28.55
CA ALA A 22 -0.44 -5.39 -27.39
C ALA A 22 0.32 -6.71 -27.19
N GLN A 23 1.64 -6.62 -26.98
CA GLN A 23 2.44 -7.82 -26.74
C GLN A 23 2.04 -8.42 -25.39
N THR A 24 1.35 -9.57 -25.43
CA THR A 24 0.97 -10.31 -24.24
C THR A 24 2.22 -10.83 -23.50
N LEU A 25 2.22 -10.65 -22.19
CA LEU A 25 3.30 -11.17 -21.35
C LEU A 25 3.21 -12.70 -21.23
N PRO A 26 4.34 -13.39 -21.00
CA PRO A 26 4.31 -14.83 -20.73
C PRO A 26 3.49 -15.12 -19.47
N PRO A 27 2.88 -16.31 -19.35
CA PRO A 27 2.21 -16.72 -18.11
C PRO A 27 3.13 -16.60 -16.90
N ILE A 28 2.57 -16.27 -15.73
CA ILE A 28 3.29 -16.27 -14.46
C ILE A 28 3.90 -17.66 -14.21
N LEU A 29 5.10 -17.71 -13.61
CA LEU A 29 5.70 -18.99 -13.25
C LEU A 29 4.78 -19.76 -12.30
N SER A 30 4.58 -21.03 -12.61
CA SER A 30 3.65 -21.89 -11.88
C SER A 30 4.26 -22.42 -10.59
N GLY A 31 3.49 -22.49 -9.53
CA GLY A 31 3.89 -23.06 -8.24
C GLY A 31 4.98 -22.25 -7.52
N ALA A 32 5.87 -22.97 -6.82
CA ALA A 32 7.03 -22.39 -6.15
C ALA A 32 8.28 -22.47 -7.06
N PRO A 33 8.61 -21.41 -7.80
CA PRO A 33 9.75 -21.45 -8.71
C PRO A 33 11.08 -21.53 -7.96
N THR A 34 12.06 -22.23 -8.55
CA THR A 34 13.44 -22.27 -8.07
C THR A 34 14.16 -20.96 -8.38
N ALA A 35 15.29 -20.70 -7.70
CA ALA A 35 16.16 -19.56 -7.99
C ALA A 35 16.57 -19.49 -9.48
N ALA A 36 16.88 -20.63 -10.09
CA ALA A 36 17.23 -20.70 -11.51
C ALA A 36 16.06 -20.31 -12.42
N ALA A 37 14.83 -20.73 -12.09
CA ALA A 37 13.63 -20.38 -12.86
C ALA A 37 13.30 -18.87 -12.74
N VAL A 38 13.43 -18.29 -11.54
CA VAL A 38 13.25 -16.85 -11.31
C VAL A 38 14.29 -16.05 -12.11
N THR A 39 15.57 -16.45 -12.05
CA THR A 39 16.64 -15.79 -12.81
C THR A 39 16.40 -15.89 -14.32
N ALA A 40 16.00 -17.07 -14.82
CA ALA A 40 15.73 -17.26 -16.24
C ALA A 40 14.57 -16.37 -16.72
N ARG A 41 13.47 -16.28 -15.95
CA ARG A 41 12.33 -15.41 -16.23
C ARG A 41 12.73 -13.95 -16.22
N CYS A 42 13.52 -13.52 -15.25
CA CYS A 42 14.04 -12.16 -15.19
C CYS A 42 14.85 -11.81 -16.46
N ASN A 43 15.75 -12.67 -16.86
CA ASN A 43 16.57 -12.46 -18.06
C ASN A 43 15.73 -12.45 -19.34
N GLU A 44 14.70 -13.30 -19.43
CA GLU A 44 13.71 -13.29 -20.54
C GLU A 44 13.04 -11.91 -20.64
N MET A 45 12.47 -11.42 -19.53
CA MET A 45 11.74 -10.16 -19.51
C MET A 45 12.65 -8.96 -19.80
N LEU A 46 13.84 -8.92 -19.21
CA LEU A 46 14.84 -7.88 -19.49
C LEU A 46 15.33 -7.92 -20.94
N GLY A 47 15.51 -9.11 -21.53
CA GLY A 47 15.84 -9.27 -22.95
C GLY A 47 14.76 -8.71 -23.87
N ARG A 48 13.47 -8.94 -23.53
CA ARG A 48 12.32 -8.36 -24.27
C ARG A 48 12.31 -6.84 -24.12
N SER A 49 12.52 -6.31 -22.91
CA SER A 49 12.61 -4.87 -22.68
C SER A 49 13.73 -4.22 -23.49
N ALA A 50 14.92 -4.79 -23.46
CA ALA A 50 16.08 -4.28 -24.21
C ALA A 50 15.83 -4.26 -25.72
N ALA A 51 15.17 -5.28 -26.27
CA ALA A 51 14.80 -5.32 -27.69
C ALA A 51 13.78 -4.22 -28.05
N LEU A 52 12.77 -4.01 -27.21
CA LEU A 52 11.77 -2.95 -27.39
C LEU A 52 12.42 -1.56 -27.27
N ARG A 53 13.29 -1.37 -26.29
CA ARG A 53 14.05 -0.13 -26.09
C ARG A 53 14.91 0.19 -27.31
N THR A 54 15.72 -0.76 -27.79
CA THR A 54 16.55 -0.59 -28.98
C THR A 54 15.74 -0.17 -30.20
N LYS A 55 14.57 -0.82 -30.41
CA LYS A 55 13.64 -0.44 -31.49
C LYS A 55 13.09 0.96 -31.31
N LEU A 56 12.73 1.35 -30.10
CA LEU A 56 12.17 2.67 -29.80
C LEU A 56 13.23 3.77 -29.88
N GLU A 57 14.49 3.48 -29.56
CA GLU A 57 15.64 4.40 -29.68
C GLU A 57 16.13 4.58 -31.13
N ALA A 58 15.83 3.64 -32.04
CA ALA A 58 16.31 3.69 -33.43
C ALA A 58 15.91 5.01 -34.12
N PRO A 59 16.75 5.61 -35.01
CA PRO A 59 16.45 6.88 -35.66
C PRO A 59 15.13 6.89 -36.42
N GLY A 60 14.50 8.06 -36.54
CA GLY A 60 13.26 8.30 -37.28
C GLY A 60 12.08 8.62 -36.37
N SER A 61 11.03 9.24 -36.96
CA SER A 61 9.75 9.50 -36.29
C SER A 61 8.90 8.23 -36.27
N SER A 62 8.10 8.06 -35.21
CA SER A 62 7.16 6.95 -35.13
C SER A 62 5.82 7.46 -34.57
N ALA A 63 4.78 7.41 -35.40
CA ALA A 63 3.42 7.71 -34.95
C ALA A 63 2.91 6.75 -33.86
N THR A 64 3.57 5.60 -33.69
CA THR A 64 3.26 4.58 -32.68
C THR A 64 4.20 4.61 -31.49
N ALA A 65 5.01 5.66 -31.32
CA ALA A 65 6.03 5.72 -30.24
C ALA A 65 5.41 5.58 -28.85
N LEU A 66 4.23 6.15 -28.59
CA LEU A 66 3.54 6.02 -27.31
C LEU A 66 3.11 4.56 -27.05
N GLN A 67 2.62 3.85 -28.07
CA GLN A 67 2.30 2.42 -27.95
C GLN A 67 3.55 1.57 -27.71
N GLN A 68 4.64 1.84 -28.45
CA GLN A 68 5.90 1.12 -28.27
C GLN A 68 6.50 1.35 -26.89
N PHE A 69 6.35 2.56 -26.35
CA PHE A 69 6.75 2.88 -24.98
C PHE A 69 5.89 2.12 -23.96
N ASP A 70 4.57 2.11 -24.15
CA ASP A 70 3.65 1.40 -23.23
C ASP A 70 3.86 -0.12 -23.27
N ASP A 71 4.15 -0.71 -24.46
CA ASP A 71 4.51 -2.12 -24.58
C ASP A 71 5.80 -2.45 -23.80
N LEU A 72 6.80 -1.57 -23.85
CA LEU A 72 8.04 -1.69 -23.08
C LEU A 72 7.76 -1.57 -21.58
N LEU A 73 6.96 -0.57 -21.19
CA LEU A 73 6.56 -0.34 -19.80
C LEU A 73 5.79 -1.55 -19.24
N ASN A 74 4.86 -2.15 -20.00
CA ASN A 74 4.13 -3.35 -19.60
C ASN A 74 5.07 -4.53 -19.29
N VAL A 75 6.12 -4.71 -20.09
CA VAL A 75 7.14 -5.75 -19.83
C VAL A 75 7.87 -5.49 -18.51
N LEU A 76 8.29 -4.25 -18.25
CA LEU A 76 9.02 -3.90 -17.03
C LEU A 76 8.14 -3.99 -15.80
N ILE A 77 6.90 -3.50 -15.85
CA ILE A 77 5.93 -3.63 -14.74
C ILE A 77 5.67 -5.10 -14.44
N GLY A 78 5.46 -5.92 -15.47
CA GLY A 78 5.24 -7.36 -15.30
C GLY A 78 6.46 -8.09 -14.72
N ALA A 79 7.67 -7.71 -15.10
CA ALA A 79 8.91 -8.27 -14.54
C ALA A 79 9.06 -7.89 -13.06
N ASN A 80 8.81 -6.62 -12.72
CA ASN A 80 8.86 -6.13 -11.35
C ASN A 80 7.79 -6.79 -10.47
N GLY A 81 6.56 -6.92 -10.97
CA GLY A 81 5.45 -7.54 -10.23
C GLY A 81 5.69 -9.02 -9.93
N GLU A 82 6.22 -9.81 -10.90
CA GLU A 82 6.62 -11.21 -10.62
C GLU A 82 7.76 -11.28 -9.60
N ALA A 83 8.79 -10.46 -9.76
CA ALA A 83 9.94 -10.45 -8.86
C ALA A 83 9.52 -10.04 -7.44
N GLY A 84 8.71 -8.98 -7.29
CA GLY A 84 8.17 -8.53 -6.01
C GLY A 84 7.37 -9.62 -5.31
N LEU A 85 6.46 -10.29 -6.03
CA LEU A 85 5.71 -11.41 -5.48
C LEU A 85 6.64 -12.51 -4.94
N TYR A 86 7.60 -12.98 -5.76
CA TYR A 86 8.47 -14.08 -5.36
C TYR A 86 9.39 -13.73 -4.19
N ARG A 87 9.87 -12.49 -4.12
CA ARG A 87 10.63 -12.01 -2.96
C ARG A 87 9.80 -12.06 -1.68
N GLU A 88 8.50 -11.78 -1.76
CA GLU A 88 7.63 -11.68 -0.58
C GLU A 88 7.08 -13.02 -0.10
N VAL A 89 6.84 -13.96 -1.01
CA VAL A 89 6.03 -15.15 -0.67
C VAL A 89 6.78 -16.48 -0.70
N LEU A 90 7.96 -16.57 -1.34
CA LEU A 90 8.65 -17.85 -1.45
C LEU A 90 9.33 -18.25 -0.14
N VAL A 91 9.29 -19.55 0.16
CA VAL A 91 9.96 -20.11 1.36
C VAL A 91 11.47 -20.28 1.10
N ASP A 92 11.86 -20.63 -0.14
CA ASP A 92 13.26 -20.83 -0.52
C ASP A 92 14.02 -19.50 -0.55
N GLU A 93 15.06 -19.38 0.28
CA GLU A 93 15.84 -18.14 0.41
C GLU A 93 16.61 -17.79 -0.87
N ALA A 94 17.12 -18.81 -1.58
CA ALA A 94 17.85 -18.58 -2.82
C ALA A 94 16.93 -18.03 -3.92
N ALA A 95 15.68 -18.50 -3.97
CA ALA A 95 14.68 -17.99 -4.90
C ALA A 95 14.25 -16.55 -4.54
N ARG A 96 14.09 -16.22 -3.25
CA ARG A 96 13.84 -14.82 -2.81
C ARG A 96 15.00 -13.90 -3.17
N SER A 97 16.24 -14.36 -2.97
CA SER A 97 17.42 -13.59 -3.34
C SER A 97 17.49 -13.35 -4.86
N ALA A 98 17.21 -14.37 -5.68
CA ALA A 98 17.14 -14.22 -7.13
C ALA A 98 16.03 -13.24 -7.57
N ALA A 99 14.91 -13.21 -6.87
CA ALA A 99 13.84 -12.27 -7.11
C ALA A 99 14.25 -10.83 -6.74
N GLN A 100 14.93 -10.63 -5.62
CA GLN A 100 15.48 -9.34 -5.22
C GLN A 100 16.50 -8.82 -6.23
N ASP A 101 17.41 -9.68 -6.72
CA ASP A 101 18.38 -9.33 -7.77
C ASP A 101 17.68 -8.93 -9.07
N CYS A 102 16.52 -9.55 -9.36
CA CYS A 102 15.70 -9.18 -10.50
C CYS A 102 15.10 -7.78 -10.34
N GLU A 103 14.52 -7.44 -9.18
CA GLU A 103 13.99 -6.10 -8.91
C GLU A 103 15.06 -5.01 -9.13
N VAL A 104 16.29 -5.24 -8.67
CA VAL A 104 17.41 -4.32 -8.88
C VAL A 104 17.71 -4.14 -10.37
N LYS A 105 17.77 -5.23 -11.13
CA LYS A 105 18.03 -5.18 -12.60
C LYS A 105 16.90 -4.48 -13.35
N VAL A 106 15.65 -4.74 -12.98
CA VAL A 106 14.48 -4.07 -13.56
C VAL A 106 14.53 -2.57 -13.25
N GLY A 107 14.86 -2.18 -12.02
CA GLY A 107 15.06 -0.78 -11.64
C GLY A 107 16.13 -0.09 -12.48
N THR A 108 17.28 -0.76 -12.71
CA THR A 108 18.34 -0.25 -13.59
C THR A 108 17.86 -0.04 -15.03
N GLU A 109 17.03 -0.96 -15.55
CA GLU A 109 16.45 -0.82 -16.90
C GLU A 109 15.41 0.29 -16.97
N PHE A 110 14.57 0.48 -15.92
CA PHE A 110 13.68 1.65 -15.81
C PHE A 110 14.46 2.96 -15.87
N ASN A 111 15.55 3.07 -15.12
CA ASN A 111 16.43 4.25 -15.17
C ASN A 111 17.02 4.47 -16.56
N ALA A 112 17.41 3.40 -17.27
CA ALA A 112 17.89 3.48 -18.63
C ALA A 112 16.83 4.01 -19.61
N VAL A 113 15.58 3.57 -19.46
CA VAL A 113 14.46 3.99 -20.29
C VAL A 113 14.12 5.46 -20.03
N THR A 114 13.93 5.85 -18.77
CA THR A 114 13.50 7.22 -18.41
C THR A 114 14.56 8.29 -18.65
N LEU A 115 15.85 7.88 -18.77
CA LEU A 115 16.97 8.76 -19.14
C LEU A 115 17.33 8.70 -20.63
N SER A 116 16.57 7.93 -21.44
CA SER A 116 16.80 7.83 -22.88
C SER A 116 16.30 9.07 -23.61
N ARG A 117 17.24 9.93 -24.00
CA ARG A 117 16.96 11.13 -24.80
C ARG A 117 16.26 10.82 -26.12
N PRO A 118 16.67 9.78 -26.90
CA PRO A 118 15.96 9.41 -28.12
C PRO A 118 14.48 9.06 -27.91
N ILE A 119 14.16 8.32 -26.84
CA ILE A 119 12.76 7.99 -26.50
C ILE A 119 11.98 9.25 -26.14
N TYR A 120 12.52 10.08 -25.27
CA TYR A 120 11.90 11.34 -24.84
C TYR A 120 11.59 12.25 -26.03
N GLU A 121 12.54 12.49 -26.93
CA GLU A 121 12.34 13.36 -28.09
C GLU A 121 11.28 12.82 -29.05
N LYS A 122 11.22 11.49 -29.23
CA LYS A 122 10.15 10.87 -30.04
C LYS A 122 8.76 11.06 -29.43
N LEU A 123 8.63 10.86 -28.12
CA LEU A 123 7.38 11.06 -27.42
C LEU A 123 6.97 12.53 -27.43
N LYS A 124 7.91 13.45 -27.22
CA LYS A 124 7.67 14.89 -27.24
C LYS A 124 7.28 15.43 -28.62
N ALA A 125 7.78 14.80 -29.68
CA ALA A 125 7.43 15.16 -31.05
C ALA A 125 6.05 14.64 -31.52
N LEU A 126 5.40 13.81 -30.71
CA LEU A 126 4.04 13.32 -31.05
C LEU A 126 3.04 14.47 -31.07
N PRO A 127 2.12 14.50 -32.03
CA PRO A 127 0.95 15.37 -31.93
C PRO A 127 0.14 15.00 -30.68
N ALA A 128 -0.50 16.00 -30.08
CA ALA A 128 -1.39 15.75 -28.94
C ALA A 128 -2.45 14.69 -29.31
N PRO A 129 -2.57 13.60 -28.54
CA PRO A 129 -3.62 12.61 -28.78
C PRO A 129 -5.01 13.24 -28.76
N ALA A 130 -5.91 12.77 -29.63
CA ALA A 130 -7.26 13.32 -29.74
C ALA A 130 -8.14 12.97 -28.52
N ASP A 131 -7.92 11.82 -27.90
CA ASP A 131 -8.64 11.41 -26.69
C ASP A 131 -7.93 11.89 -25.43
N LYS A 132 -8.72 12.36 -24.45
CA LYS A 132 -8.21 12.91 -23.19
C LYS A 132 -7.36 11.91 -22.38
N PRO A 133 -7.74 10.63 -22.23
CA PRO A 133 -6.91 9.66 -21.53
C PRO A 133 -5.50 9.52 -22.11
N SER A 134 -5.39 9.36 -23.44
CA SER A 134 -4.08 9.26 -24.10
C SER A 134 -3.26 10.55 -24.01
N ALA A 135 -3.92 11.72 -24.09
CA ALA A 135 -3.25 13.01 -23.91
C ALA A 135 -2.69 13.16 -22.48
N PHE A 136 -3.47 12.76 -21.46
CA PHE A 136 -3.03 12.75 -20.06
C PHE A 136 -1.90 11.75 -19.85
N TYR A 137 -1.97 10.56 -20.45
CA TYR A 137 -0.91 9.57 -20.41
C TYR A 137 0.41 10.10 -20.96
N LEU A 138 0.38 10.70 -22.14
CA LEU A 138 1.56 11.30 -22.76
C LEU A 138 2.14 12.42 -21.89
N GLN A 139 1.29 13.31 -21.35
CA GLN A 139 1.70 14.38 -20.45
C GLN A 139 2.42 13.84 -19.20
N ARG A 140 1.83 12.83 -18.52
CA ARG A 140 2.42 12.21 -17.32
C ARG A 140 3.72 11.48 -17.66
N THR A 141 3.77 10.82 -18.79
CA THR A 141 4.98 10.15 -19.28
C THR A 141 6.12 11.14 -19.50
N LEU A 142 5.87 12.24 -20.22
CA LEU A 142 6.89 13.29 -20.43
C LEU A 142 7.35 13.91 -19.12
N GLN A 143 6.43 14.19 -18.18
CA GLN A 143 6.78 14.66 -16.83
C GLN A 143 7.71 13.68 -16.10
N ALA A 144 7.44 12.37 -16.17
CA ALA A 144 8.30 11.36 -15.54
C ALA A 144 9.71 11.35 -16.12
N PHE A 145 9.84 11.48 -17.45
CA PHE A 145 11.15 11.62 -18.12
C PHE A 145 11.89 12.89 -17.67
N GLU A 146 11.19 14.02 -17.59
CA GLU A 146 11.78 15.30 -17.16
C GLU A 146 12.27 15.24 -15.71
N LEU A 147 11.47 14.65 -14.81
CA LEU A 147 11.84 14.41 -13.42
C LEU A 147 12.98 13.40 -13.25
N SER A 148 13.20 12.53 -14.21
CA SER A 148 14.38 11.65 -14.24
C SER A 148 15.66 12.35 -14.70
N GLY A 149 15.56 13.57 -15.22
CA GLY A 149 16.72 14.35 -15.67
C GLY A 149 17.09 14.15 -17.15
N VAL A 150 16.18 13.63 -18.00
CA VAL A 150 16.42 13.41 -19.44
C VAL A 150 16.80 14.68 -20.21
N ALA A 151 16.34 15.84 -19.72
CA ALA A 151 16.63 17.15 -20.34
C ALA A 151 18.05 17.66 -20.07
N LEU A 152 18.80 17.05 -19.16
CA LEU A 152 20.18 17.41 -18.84
C LEU A 152 21.14 17.18 -20.01
N ASP A 153 22.29 17.85 -19.99
CA ASP A 153 23.41 17.57 -20.88
C ASP A 153 23.92 16.13 -20.72
N ALA A 154 24.64 15.61 -21.74
CA ALA A 154 25.04 14.21 -21.77
C ALA A 154 25.83 13.77 -20.53
N ASP A 155 26.80 14.57 -20.07
CA ASP A 155 27.60 14.25 -18.88
C ASP A 155 26.77 14.25 -17.61
N LYS A 156 25.88 15.23 -17.46
CA LYS A 156 24.96 15.29 -16.31
C LYS A 156 23.94 14.18 -16.32
N ARG A 157 23.49 13.69 -17.49
CA ARG A 157 22.63 12.49 -17.56
C ARG A 157 23.34 11.23 -17.09
N VAL A 158 24.65 11.10 -17.37
CA VAL A 158 25.46 9.99 -16.82
C VAL A 158 25.52 10.06 -15.30
N GLU A 159 25.66 11.26 -14.73
CA GLU A 159 25.63 11.48 -13.28
C GLU A 159 24.24 11.18 -12.71
N ALA A 160 23.16 11.67 -13.35
CA ALA A 160 21.79 11.39 -12.94
C ALA A 160 21.51 9.88 -12.91
N ARG A 161 21.97 9.14 -13.93
CA ARG A 161 21.85 7.69 -13.96
C ARG A 161 22.58 7.01 -12.81
N LYS A 162 23.82 7.38 -12.52
CA LYS A 162 24.59 6.83 -11.40
C LYS A 162 23.88 7.07 -10.07
N LEU A 163 23.32 8.27 -9.87
CA LEU A 163 22.55 8.59 -8.66
C LEU A 163 21.26 7.80 -8.59
N ALA A 164 20.50 7.68 -9.68
CA ALA A 164 19.26 6.90 -9.72
C ALA A 164 19.51 5.40 -9.44
N ASP A 165 20.54 4.82 -10.05
CA ASP A 165 20.95 3.43 -9.80
C ASP A 165 21.38 3.24 -8.34
N ARG A 166 22.14 4.19 -7.77
CA ARG A 166 22.53 4.17 -6.35
C ARG A 166 21.34 4.30 -5.40
N ILE A 167 20.37 5.17 -5.72
CA ILE A 167 19.12 5.32 -4.95
C ILE A 167 18.33 4.00 -4.95
N SER A 168 18.21 3.34 -6.10
CA SER A 168 17.54 2.04 -6.22
C SER A 168 18.22 0.97 -5.37
N GLU A 169 19.54 0.87 -5.43
CA GLU A 169 20.36 -0.07 -4.64
C GLU A 169 20.18 0.18 -3.14
N LEU A 170 20.28 1.44 -2.70
CA LEU A 170 20.16 1.81 -1.28
C LEU A 170 18.73 1.56 -0.76
N THR A 171 17.71 1.83 -1.57
CA THR A 171 16.31 1.55 -1.23
C THR A 171 16.09 0.06 -1.00
N THR A 172 16.54 -0.77 -1.92
CA THR A 172 16.43 -2.23 -1.81
C THR A 172 17.23 -2.77 -0.61
N SER A 173 18.44 -2.26 -0.40
CA SER A 173 19.29 -2.65 0.72
C SER A 173 18.67 -2.30 2.07
N PHE A 174 18.08 -1.10 2.19
CA PHE A 174 17.41 -0.67 3.42
C PHE A 174 16.27 -1.62 3.78
N GLN A 175 15.39 -1.93 2.81
CA GLN A 175 14.25 -2.81 3.01
C GLN A 175 14.69 -4.24 3.36
N ALA A 176 15.71 -4.77 2.66
CA ALA A 176 16.24 -6.11 2.90
C ALA A 176 16.92 -6.26 4.27
N ASN A 177 17.48 -5.19 4.81
CA ASN A 177 18.16 -5.23 6.11
C ASN A 177 17.18 -5.35 7.29
N ILE A 178 15.92 -4.92 7.16
CA ILE A 178 14.94 -4.98 8.26
C ILE A 178 14.72 -6.42 8.73
N PRO A 179 14.25 -7.36 7.90
CA PRO A 179 14.05 -8.75 8.32
C PRO A 179 15.36 -9.47 8.67
N LYS A 180 16.49 -9.10 8.06
CA LYS A 180 17.81 -9.68 8.39
C LYS A 180 18.33 -9.27 9.76
N ASN A 181 17.92 -8.12 10.28
CA ASN A 181 18.35 -7.56 11.55
C ASN A 181 17.25 -7.61 12.62
N GLN A 182 16.28 -8.53 12.47
CA GLN A 182 15.32 -8.80 13.52
C GLN A 182 15.99 -9.27 14.79
N ARG A 183 15.40 -8.90 15.92
CA ARG A 183 15.87 -9.22 17.27
C ARG A 183 14.91 -10.16 17.98
N SER A 184 15.29 -10.61 19.14
CA SER A 184 14.43 -11.44 19.98
C SER A 184 14.76 -11.25 21.45
N ILE A 185 13.79 -11.58 22.31
CA ILE A 185 13.98 -11.73 23.74
C ILE A 185 13.54 -13.12 24.19
N THR A 186 14.10 -13.59 25.30
CA THR A 186 13.61 -14.80 25.95
C THR A 186 12.80 -14.42 27.18
N VAL A 187 11.67 -15.09 27.40
CA VAL A 187 10.73 -14.85 28.49
C VAL A 187 10.35 -16.16 29.18
N THR A 188 9.92 -16.07 30.41
CA THR A 188 9.30 -17.18 31.15
C THR A 188 7.80 -17.24 30.82
N ALA A 189 7.16 -18.38 31.05
CA ALA A 189 5.72 -18.51 30.92
C ALA A 189 4.93 -17.53 31.81
N ALA A 190 5.46 -17.20 32.98
CA ALA A 190 4.83 -16.26 33.91
C ALA A 190 4.83 -14.81 33.38
N GLU A 191 5.83 -14.41 32.57
CA GLU A 191 5.89 -13.08 31.97
C GLU A 191 4.83 -12.90 30.86
N LEU A 192 4.26 -13.99 30.34
CA LEU A 192 3.20 -13.97 29.32
C LEU A 192 1.79 -13.78 29.92
N ASP A 193 1.65 -13.52 31.22
CA ASP A 193 0.35 -13.25 31.84
C ASP A 193 -0.36 -12.08 31.13
N GLY A 194 -1.62 -12.30 30.82
CA GLY A 194 -2.49 -11.36 30.10
C GLY A 194 -2.61 -11.60 28.61
N LEU A 195 -1.69 -12.35 27.99
CA LEU A 195 -1.75 -12.69 26.57
C LEU A 195 -2.85 -13.71 26.26
N PRO A 196 -3.43 -13.69 25.05
CA PRO A 196 -4.42 -14.69 24.62
C PRO A 196 -3.91 -16.12 24.74
N ALA A 197 -4.77 -17.06 25.13
CA ALA A 197 -4.38 -18.45 25.39
C ALA A 197 -3.81 -19.16 24.15
N ASP A 198 -4.37 -18.88 22.98
CA ASP A 198 -3.88 -19.42 21.70
C ASP A 198 -2.50 -18.84 21.31
N PHE A 199 -2.24 -17.56 21.61
CA PHE A 199 -0.92 -16.96 21.47
C PHE A 199 0.14 -17.71 22.31
N ILE A 200 -0.18 -18.01 23.57
CA ILE A 200 0.70 -18.74 24.48
C ILE A 200 0.88 -20.19 23.99
N ALA A 201 -0.20 -20.86 23.61
CA ALA A 201 -0.17 -22.26 23.18
C ALA A 201 0.66 -22.48 21.89
N ALA A 202 0.72 -21.49 21.01
CA ALA A 202 1.50 -21.54 19.78
C ALA A 202 3.02 -21.44 20.01
N ARG A 203 3.46 -21.00 21.20
CA ARG A 203 4.88 -20.75 21.55
C ARG A 203 5.39 -21.73 22.58
N LYS A 204 6.15 -22.72 22.10
CA LYS A 204 6.69 -23.78 22.97
C LYS A 204 7.98 -23.30 23.68
N PRO A 205 8.15 -23.60 24.98
CA PRO A 205 9.41 -23.38 25.66
C PRO A 205 10.55 -24.17 25.02
N GLY A 206 11.72 -23.56 24.95
CA GLY A 206 12.96 -24.22 24.58
C GLY A 206 13.45 -25.20 25.66
N ALA A 207 14.63 -25.81 25.46
CA ALA A 207 15.23 -26.75 26.42
C ALA A 207 15.57 -26.10 27.78
N ASP A 208 15.72 -24.77 27.80
CA ASP A 208 15.96 -23.97 29.02
C ASP A 208 14.66 -23.54 29.73
N GLY A 209 13.50 -24.01 29.26
CA GLY A 209 12.20 -23.66 29.80
C GLY A 209 11.71 -22.24 29.41
N LYS A 210 12.45 -21.51 28.58
CA LYS A 210 12.10 -20.15 28.15
C LYS A 210 11.46 -20.13 26.75
N ILE A 211 10.65 -19.13 26.52
CA ILE A 211 9.98 -18.87 25.25
C ILE A 211 10.70 -17.72 24.54
N THR A 212 10.99 -17.87 23.27
CA THR A 212 11.57 -16.80 22.45
C THR A 212 10.47 -16.00 21.79
N LEU A 213 10.49 -14.68 21.97
CA LEU A 213 9.64 -13.70 21.27
C LEU A 213 10.51 -12.92 20.27
N ARG A 214 10.03 -12.78 19.05
CA ARG A 214 10.71 -12.07 17.97
C ARG A 214 10.15 -10.65 17.80
N THR A 215 10.97 -9.74 17.29
CA THR A 215 10.55 -8.37 17.01
C THR A 215 9.75 -8.24 15.70
N ASP A 216 9.00 -9.27 15.31
CA ASP A 216 8.01 -9.22 14.24
C ASP A 216 6.63 -8.80 14.77
N SER A 217 5.73 -8.43 13.88
CA SER A 217 4.40 -7.97 14.25
C SER A 217 3.56 -9.04 14.95
N ALA A 218 3.78 -10.33 14.63
CA ALA A 218 3.04 -11.45 15.19
C ALA A 218 3.31 -11.65 16.70
N ASP A 219 4.50 -11.27 17.17
CA ASP A 219 4.83 -11.28 18.61
C ASP A 219 4.68 -9.90 19.22
N PHE A 220 5.13 -8.85 18.52
CA PHE A 220 5.19 -7.50 19.08
C PHE A 220 3.81 -6.93 19.42
N VAL A 221 2.86 -7.00 18.49
CA VAL A 221 1.54 -6.41 18.68
C VAL A 221 0.78 -7.04 19.86
N PRO A 222 0.65 -8.38 19.96
CA PRO A 222 -0.02 -8.98 21.13
C PRO A 222 0.67 -8.68 22.45
N VAL A 223 2.00 -8.74 22.51
CA VAL A 223 2.75 -8.47 23.75
C VAL A 223 2.54 -7.03 24.21
N MET A 224 2.68 -6.05 23.31
CA MET A 224 2.47 -4.64 23.65
C MET A 224 1.02 -4.31 24.03
N THR A 225 0.06 -5.10 23.53
CA THR A 225 -1.37 -4.87 23.77
C THR A 225 -1.88 -5.58 25.03
N TYR A 226 -1.40 -6.78 25.32
CA TYR A 226 -2.03 -7.64 26.33
C TYR A 226 -1.12 -8.05 27.50
N ALA A 227 0.22 -8.08 27.35
CA ALA A 227 1.09 -8.48 28.45
C ALA A 227 0.92 -7.54 29.65
N LYS A 228 0.61 -8.07 30.83
CA LYS A 228 0.43 -7.26 32.05
C LYS A 228 1.74 -6.66 32.57
N SER A 229 2.88 -7.33 32.35
CA SER A 229 4.20 -6.86 32.81
C SER A 229 4.67 -5.63 32.01
N SER A 230 4.67 -4.45 32.62
CA SER A 230 5.23 -3.22 32.04
C SER A 230 6.73 -3.38 31.74
N ALA A 231 7.48 -4.07 32.63
CA ALA A 231 8.90 -4.37 32.41
C ALA A 231 9.14 -5.26 31.16
N LEU A 232 8.24 -6.22 30.87
CA LEU A 232 8.32 -7.00 29.64
C LEU A 232 8.07 -6.11 28.43
N ARG A 233 7.04 -5.27 28.46
CA ARG A 233 6.71 -4.36 27.35
C ARG A 233 7.86 -3.39 27.09
N GLU A 234 8.46 -2.79 28.13
CA GLU A 234 9.63 -1.92 27.99
C GLU A 234 10.81 -2.66 27.34
N ARG A 235 11.19 -3.83 27.88
CA ARG A 235 12.30 -4.63 27.37
C ARG A 235 12.09 -5.01 25.91
N PHE A 236 10.86 -5.39 25.54
CA PHE A 236 10.55 -5.79 24.19
C PHE A 236 10.51 -4.60 23.22
N LEU A 237 9.94 -3.46 23.63
CA LEU A 237 9.97 -2.23 22.86
C LEU A 237 11.41 -1.76 22.61
N ARG A 238 12.30 -1.93 23.59
CA ARG A 238 13.72 -1.57 23.47
C ARG A 238 14.40 -2.36 22.36
N GLU A 239 14.16 -3.66 22.27
CA GLU A 239 14.70 -4.48 21.19
C GLU A 239 14.03 -4.17 19.85
N TYR A 240 12.72 -3.99 19.82
CA TYR A 240 11.98 -3.62 18.61
C TYR A 240 12.47 -2.30 18.00
N ALA A 241 12.69 -1.30 18.83
CA ALA A 241 13.16 0.01 18.40
C ALA A 241 14.62 0.05 17.93
N GLN A 242 15.34 -1.08 18.00
CA GLN A 242 16.72 -1.25 17.51
C GLN A 242 16.78 -2.12 16.23
N VAL A 243 15.64 -2.58 15.71
CA VAL A 243 15.61 -3.36 14.47
C VAL A 243 16.21 -2.56 13.31
N GLY A 244 17.07 -3.20 12.53
CA GLY A 244 17.78 -2.56 11.42
C GLY A 244 18.98 -1.69 11.84
N TYR A 245 19.08 -1.28 13.10
CA TYR A 245 20.20 -0.48 13.59
C TYR A 245 21.37 -1.38 14.05
N PRO A 246 22.67 -1.03 13.76
CA PRO A 246 23.11 0.19 13.05
C PRO A 246 23.16 0.06 11.52
N ALA A 247 22.89 -1.11 10.96
CA ALA A 247 23.09 -1.39 9.53
C ALA A 247 22.38 -0.36 8.63
N ASN A 248 21.13 -0.04 8.93
CA ASN A 248 20.34 0.90 8.14
C ASN A 248 20.63 2.38 8.41
N ASP A 249 21.34 2.73 9.46
CA ASP A 249 21.68 4.15 9.71
C ASP A 249 22.59 4.72 8.61
N ALA A 250 23.64 3.98 8.26
CA ALA A 250 24.52 4.36 7.15
C ALA A 250 23.80 4.35 5.79
N VAL A 251 22.99 3.32 5.53
CA VAL A 251 22.21 3.19 4.28
C VAL A 251 21.22 4.35 4.12
N LEU A 252 20.50 4.72 5.18
CA LEU A 252 19.55 5.83 5.16
C LEU A 252 20.26 7.17 4.92
N ARG A 253 21.40 7.39 5.58
CA ARG A 253 22.23 8.58 5.38
C ARG A 253 22.65 8.74 3.93
N ASP A 254 23.18 7.68 3.35
CA ASP A 254 23.60 7.65 1.94
C ASP A 254 22.41 7.88 1.02
N LEU A 255 21.24 7.28 1.31
CA LEU A 255 20.03 7.43 0.52
C LEU A 255 19.52 8.87 0.52
N ILE A 256 19.45 9.51 1.70
CA ILE A 256 19.04 10.92 1.81
C ILE A 256 19.98 11.80 1.01
N ASN A 257 21.29 11.61 1.14
CA ASN A 257 22.28 12.42 0.43
C ASN A 257 22.25 12.19 -1.08
N ALA A 258 22.08 10.94 -1.55
CA ALA A 258 21.96 10.62 -2.97
C ALA A 258 20.69 11.25 -3.58
N ARG A 259 19.55 11.17 -2.88
CA ARG A 259 18.30 11.82 -3.30
C ARG A 259 18.43 13.33 -3.34
N GLN A 260 19.09 13.94 -2.36
CA GLN A 260 19.35 15.37 -2.36
C GLN A 260 20.30 15.81 -3.48
N ALA A 261 21.35 15.05 -3.76
CA ALA A 261 22.25 15.30 -4.89
C ALA A 261 21.50 15.20 -6.23
N PHE A 262 20.66 14.18 -6.38
CA PHE A 262 19.81 14.00 -7.56
C PHE A 262 18.86 15.20 -7.76
N ALA A 263 18.14 15.62 -6.72
CA ALA A 263 17.24 16.76 -6.79
C ALA A 263 17.95 18.04 -7.28
N ARG A 264 19.10 18.33 -6.70
CA ARG A 264 19.92 19.49 -7.11
C ARG A 264 20.40 19.38 -8.55
N LEU A 265 20.80 18.20 -8.97
CA LEU A 265 21.28 17.94 -10.34
C LEU A 265 20.21 18.24 -11.38
N ILE A 266 18.93 17.90 -11.09
CA ILE A 266 17.78 18.22 -11.96
C ILE A 266 17.17 19.60 -11.71
N GLY A 267 17.83 20.47 -10.92
CA GLY A 267 17.44 21.86 -10.69
C GLY A 267 16.29 22.05 -9.68
N ARG A 268 16.13 21.11 -8.73
CA ARG A 268 15.16 21.22 -7.64
C ARG A 268 15.87 21.51 -6.31
N PRO A 269 15.25 22.26 -5.37
CA PRO A 269 15.88 22.63 -4.11
C PRO A 269 16.15 21.43 -3.20
N ASP A 270 15.25 20.46 -3.21
CA ASP A 270 15.30 19.26 -2.38
C ASP A 270 14.52 18.09 -3.00
N PHE A 271 14.70 16.89 -2.41
CA PHE A 271 14.05 15.69 -2.93
C PHE A 271 12.54 15.67 -2.62
N ALA A 272 12.08 16.29 -1.54
CA ALA A 272 10.64 16.37 -1.26
C ALA A 272 9.89 17.10 -2.40
N THR A 273 10.51 18.16 -2.97
CA THR A 273 9.95 18.85 -4.16
C THR A 273 9.85 17.90 -5.36
N VAL A 274 10.90 17.13 -5.66
CA VAL A 274 10.90 16.13 -6.75
C VAL A 274 9.81 15.09 -6.54
N ASP A 275 9.71 14.56 -5.32
CA ASP A 275 8.78 13.51 -4.95
C ASP A 275 7.31 13.97 -5.04
N PHE A 276 7.04 15.25 -4.77
CA PHE A 276 5.67 15.79 -4.76
C PHE A 276 5.19 16.33 -6.11
N GLU A 277 6.06 16.81 -7.00
CA GLU A 277 5.65 17.36 -8.30
C GLU A 277 4.63 16.50 -9.07
N PRO A 278 4.70 15.14 -9.08
CA PRO A 278 3.74 14.28 -9.78
C PRO A 278 2.50 13.92 -8.94
N ARG A 279 2.28 14.49 -7.76
CA ARG A 279 1.19 14.13 -6.83
C ARG A 279 0.07 15.15 -6.82
N MET A 280 -1.06 14.84 -6.16
CA MET A 280 -2.16 15.78 -5.95
C MET A 280 -1.70 16.99 -5.12
N LEU A 281 -1.01 16.75 -4.01
CA LEU A 281 -0.35 17.79 -3.22
C LEU A 281 1.08 18.00 -3.72
N ASN A 282 1.19 18.73 -4.80
CA ASN A 282 2.38 18.81 -5.64
C ASN A 282 3.48 19.76 -5.12
N THR A 283 3.44 20.19 -3.86
CA THR A 283 4.49 21.01 -3.24
C THR A 283 4.64 20.70 -1.74
N PRO A 284 5.86 20.82 -1.17
CA PRO A 284 6.07 20.70 0.28
C PRO A 284 5.17 21.61 1.12
N ALA A 285 4.95 22.86 0.70
CA ALA A 285 4.09 23.80 1.41
C ALA A 285 2.63 23.35 1.53
N LYS A 286 2.08 22.68 0.50
CA LYS A 286 0.72 22.14 0.57
C LYS A 286 0.65 20.97 1.55
N VAL A 287 1.68 20.13 1.59
CA VAL A 287 1.76 19.02 2.55
C VAL A 287 1.87 19.55 3.97
N GLU A 288 2.74 20.53 4.23
CA GLU A 288 2.86 21.20 5.54
C GLU A 288 1.53 21.81 6.00
N ALA A 289 0.82 22.48 5.09
CA ALA A 289 -0.50 23.04 5.39
C ALA A 289 -1.53 21.96 5.76
N LEU A 290 -1.55 20.83 5.02
CA LEU A 290 -2.39 19.68 5.35
C LEU A 290 -2.07 19.12 6.73
N LEU A 291 -0.78 18.86 7.03
CA LEU A 291 -0.37 18.30 8.33
C LEU A 291 -0.78 19.22 9.48
N ALA A 292 -0.61 20.53 9.32
CA ALA A 292 -1.03 21.52 10.32
C ALA A 292 -2.56 21.54 10.51
N GLU A 293 -3.33 21.49 9.42
CA GLU A 293 -4.80 21.48 9.46
C GLU A 293 -5.32 20.21 10.15
N MET A 294 -4.77 19.05 9.78
CA MET A 294 -5.15 17.77 10.40
C MET A 294 -4.77 17.71 11.87
N ALA A 295 -3.56 18.17 12.24
CA ALA A 295 -3.13 18.23 13.63
C ALA A 295 -4.03 19.13 14.49
N ALA A 296 -4.47 20.28 13.95
CA ALA A 296 -5.40 21.15 14.63
C ALA A 296 -6.75 20.47 14.89
N ALA A 297 -7.24 19.68 13.94
CA ALA A 297 -8.50 18.93 14.08
C ALA A 297 -8.36 17.73 15.04
N ALA A 298 -7.25 16.98 15.00
CA ALA A 298 -7.04 15.79 15.80
C ALA A 298 -6.61 16.05 17.25
N ARG A 299 -5.97 17.20 17.54
CA ARG A 299 -5.42 17.50 18.86
C ARG A 299 -6.41 17.42 20.01
N PRO A 300 -7.66 17.96 19.93
CA PRO A 300 -8.63 17.81 21.01
C PRO A 300 -8.98 16.35 21.30
N ALA A 301 -9.13 15.52 20.26
CA ALA A 301 -9.37 14.08 20.40
C ALA A 301 -8.16 13.38 21.04
N ALA A 302 -6.93 13.71 20.60
CA ALA A 302 -5.71 13.14 21.17
C ALA A 302 -5.54 13.49 22.67
N GLN A 303 -5.91 14.71 23.08
CA GLN A 303 -5.90 15.11 24.49
C GLN A 303 -6.93 14.33 25.31
N SER A 304 -8.14 14.12 24.78
CA SER A 304 -9.18 13.30 25.39
C SER A 304 -8.72 11.84 25.54
N ASP A 305 -8.15 11.25 24.47
CA ASP A 305 -7.60 9.89 24.47
C ASP A 305 -6.50 9.71 25.53
N TYR A 306 -5.53 10.64 25.55
CA TYR A 306 -4.44 10.62 26.51
C TYR A 306 -4.96 10.73 27.96
N GLY A 307 -5.91 11.64 28.21
CA GLY A 307 -6.54 11.79 29.52
C GLY A 307 -7.23 10.53 30.01
N LYS A 308 -7.99 9.84 29.15
CA LYS A 308 -8.65 8.57 29.47
C LYS A 308 -7.64 7.46 29.79
N LYS A 309 -6.55 7.33 29.01
CA LYS A 309 -5.48 6.38 29.27
C LYS A 309 -4.73 6.66 30.57
N LEU A 310 -4.40 7.93 30.82
CA LEU A 310 -3.73 8.33 32.07
C LEU A 310 -4.62 8.08 33.31
N ALA A 311 -5.92 8.28 33.19
CA ALA A 311 -6.87 7.96 34.27
C ALA A 311 -6.90 6.46 34.58
N VAL A 312 -6.83 5.61 33.57
CA VAL A 312 -6.73 4.15 33.76
C VAL A 312 -5.40 3.77 34.38
N LEU A 313 -4.27 4.34 33.90
CA LEU A 313 -2.96 4.06 34.49
C LEU A 313 -2.90 4.41 35.98
N ARG A 314 -3.52 5.51 36.38
CA ARG A 314 -3.59 5.94 37.79
C ARG A 314 -4.39 5.01 38.71
N GLN A 315 -5.15 4.08 38.19
CA GLN A 315 -5.83 3.06 39.01
C GLN A 315 -4.81 2.07 39.61
N THR A 316 -3.71 1.82 38.92
CA THR A 316 -2.60 0.96 39.38
C THR A 316 -1.37 1.74 39.83
N GLU A 317 -1.18 2.93 39.31
CA GLU A 317 -0.06 3.83 39.59
C GLU A 317 -0.56 5.24 39.96
N PRO A 318 -1.07 5.46 41.20
CA PRO A 318 -1.74 6.72 41.56
C PRO A 318 -0.89 7.99 41.36
N GLY A 319 0.44 7.85 41.39
CA GLY A 319 1.41 8.95 41.16
C GLY A 319 1.75 9.21 39.72
N ALA A 320 1.20 8.48 38.74
CA ALA A 320 1.53 8.65 37.33
C ALA A 320 1.14 10.03 36.82
N THR A 321 2.09 10.76 36.25
CA THR A 321 1.89 12.06 35.59
C THR A 321 1.96 11.97 34.07
N THR A 322 2.57 10.92 33.55
CA THR A 322 2.76 10.66 32.10
C THR A 322 2.54 9.20 31.82
N ILE A 323 2.31 8.88 30.55
CA ILE A 323 2.20 7.51 30.04
C ILE A 323 3.53 7.14 29.40
N ALA A 324 4.11 6.02 29.82
CA ALA A 324 5.32 5.50 29.19
C ALA A 324 4.99 4.95 27.78
N PRO A 325 5.91 5.08 26.80
CA PRO A 325 5.68 4.60 25.44
C PRO A 325 5.25 3.13 25.36
N TRP A 326 5.80 2.28 26.19
CA TRP A 326 5.46 0.85 26.25
C TRP A 326 4.12 0.52 26.90
N ASP A 327 3.47 1.49 27.56
CA ASP A 327 2.15 1.32 28.18
C ASP A 327 1.01 1.80 27.27
N ASN A 328 1.31 2.58 26.25
CA ASN A 328 0.30 3.20 25.39
C ASN A 328 -0.66 2.19 24.74
N SER A 329 -0.13 1.15 24.11
CA SER A 329 -0.95 0.11 23.45
C SER A 329 -1.70 -0.75 24.46
N TYR A 330 -1.08 -1.06 25.59
CA TYR A 330 -1.67 -1.84 26.68
C TYR A 330 -2.90 -1.16 27.30
N LEU A 331 -2.86 0.15 27.47
CA LEU A 331 -3.96 0.91 28.05
C LEU A 331 -5.19 0.99 27.11
N THR A 332 -5.00 0.83 25.81
CA THR A 332 -6.07 0.98 24.82
C THR A 332 -7.24 0.01 25.04
N PRO A 333 -7.05 -1.32 25.07
CA PRO A 333 -8.17 -2.26 25.29
C PRO A 333 -8.78 -2.13 26.68
N ILE A 334 -8.01 -1.69 27.68
CA ILE A 334 -8.54 -1.47 29.04
C ILE A 334 -9.54 -0.31 29.04
N VAL A 335 -9.17 0.83 28.42
CA VAL A 335 -10.10 1.97 28.28
C VAL A 335 -11.32 1.56 27.44
N GLN A 336 -11.14 0.84 26.34
CA GLN A 336 -12.25 0.38 25.50
C GLN A 336 -13.24 -0.46 26.30
N LYS A 337 -12.75 -1.36 27.15
CA LYS A 337 -13.60 -2.20 28.01
C LYS A 337 -14.29 -1.38 29.11
N GLN A 338 -13.51 -0.55 29.83
CA GLN A 338 -14.05 0.20 30.99
C GLN A 338 -15.00 1.32 30.59
N SER A 339 -14.66 2.09 29.53
CA SER A 339 -15.41 3.30 29.17
C SER A 339 -16.48 3.05 28.11
N TYR A 340 -16.32 2.01 27.27
CA TYR A 340 -17.23 1.76 26.14
C TYR A 340 -17.91 0.38 26.20
N GLY A 341 -17.55 -0.46 27.18
CA GLY A 341 -18.06 -1.83 27.31
C GLY A 341 -17.56 -2.78 26.21
N PHE A 342 -16.61 -2.37 25.38
CA PHE A 342 -16.12 -3.16 24.28
C PHE A 342 -14.94 -4.03 24.69
N ASP A 343 -15.12 -5.36 24.63
CA ASP A 343 -14.08 -6.35 24.84
C ASP A 343 -13.64 -6.94 23.49
N ARG A 344 -12.40 -6.64 23.07
CA ARG A 344 -11.83 -7.15 21.81
C ARG A 344 -11.83 -8.67 21.74
N GLN A 345 -11.55 -9.35 22.87
CA GLN A 345 -11.49 -10.81 22.91
C GLN A 345 -12.88 -11.45 22.76
N GLU A 346 -13.94 -10.78 23.21
CA GLU A 346 -15.31 -11.22 22.94
C GLU A 346 -15.67 -11.05 21.46
N ALA A 347 -15.32 -9.93 20.84
CA ALA A 347 -15.57 -9.69 19.41
C ALA A 347 -14.79 -10.69 18.53
N ARG A 348 -13.55 -11.01 18.90
CA ARG A 348 -12.67 -11.95 18.20
C ARG A 348 -13.29 -13.32 17.97
N LYS A 349 -14.14 -13.80 18.85
CA LYS A 349 -14.83 -15.10 18.74
C LYS A 349 -15.70 -15.23 17.49
N TYR A 350 -16.05 -14.14 16.84
CA TYR A 350 -16.89 -14.09 15.65
C TYR A 350 -16.12 -13.99 14.35
N PHE A 351 -14.81 -13.74 14.39
CA PHE A 351 -13.97 -13.49 13.23
C PHE A 351 -13.01 -14.65 12.95
N SER A 352 -13.51 -15.80 12.49
CA SER A 352 -12.63 -16.84 11.97
C SER A 352 -12.24 -16.53 10.52
N TYR A 353 -10.95 -16.73 10.16
CA TYR A 353 -10.43 -16.39 8.85
C TYR A 353 -11.29 -16.91 7.69
N PRO A 354 -11.69 -18.21 7.62
CA PRO A 354 -12.47 -18.70 6.49
C PRO A 354 -13.81 -17.96 6.30
N LYS A 355 -14.50 -17.65 7.41
CA LYS A 355 -15.79 -16.94 7.37
C LYS A 355 -15.61 -15.47 6.97
N VAL A 356 -14.56 -14.81 7.48
CA VAL A 356 -14.22 -13.44 7.11
C VAL A 356 -13.87 -13.35 5.64
N ARG A 357 -13.01 -14.25 5.13
CA ARG A 357 -12.67 -14.34 3.71
C ARG A 357 -13.92 -14.49 2.85
N ASP A 358 -14.74 -15.49 3.12
CA ASP A 358 -15.95 -15.75 2.33
C ASP A 358 -16.92 -14.56 2.40
N GLY A 359 -17.02 -13.92 3.57
CA GLY A 359 -17.84 -12.73 3.75
C GLY A 359 -17.37 -11.52 2.97
N ILE A 360 -16.06 -11.29 2.87
CA ILE A 360 -15.48 -10.19 2.08
C ILE A 360 -15.64 -10.45 0.59
N LEU A 361 -15.44 -11.69 0.13
CA LEU A 361 -15.70 -12.05 -1.27
C LEU A 361 -17.17 -11.82 -1.62
N GLN A 362 -18.10 -12.30 -0.79
CA GLN A 362 -19.54 -12.11 -0.98
C GLN A 362 -19.95 -10.62 -0.93
N LEU A 363 -19.33 -9.82 -0.06
CA LEU A 363 -19.55 -8.38 -0.01
C LEU A 363 -19.25 -7.71 -1.36
N SER A 364 -18.17 -8.15 -2.00
CA SER A 364 -17.78 -7.63 -3.32
C SER A 364 -18.75 -8.03 -4.41
N GLU A 365 -19.23 -9.27 -4.39
CA GLU A 365 -20.27 -9.75 -5.31
C GLU A 365 -21.54 -8.91 -5.15
N ASP A 366 -21.99 -8.70 -3.91
CA ASP A 366 -23.20 -7.93 -3.59
C ASP A 366 -23.08 -6.44 -3.98
N LEU A 367 -21.91 -5.81 -3.76
CA LEU A 367 -21.72 -4.38 -4.02
C LEU A 367 -21.50 -4.09 -5.50
N PHE A 368 -20.73 -4.92 -6.18
CA PHE A 368 -20.22 -4.60 -7.51
C PHE A 368 -20.78 -5.48 -8.64
N GLY A 369 -21.64 -6.45 -8.32
CA GLY A 369 -22.26 -7.32 -9.31
C GLY A 369 -21.26 -8.20 -10.05
N VAL A 370 -20.30 -8.75 -9.33
CA VAL A 370 -19.30 -9.69 -9.84
C VAL A 370 -19.51 -11.08 -9.28
N ASP A 371 -18.98 -12.10 -9.96
CA ASP A 371 -18.92 -13.50 -9.47
C ASP A 371 -17.46 -13.85 -9.19
N ILE A 372 -17.17 -14.37 -7.99
CA ILE A 372 -15.82 -14.78 -7.58
C ILE A 372 -15.77 -16.29 -7.43
N LYS A 373 -14.85 -16.95 -8.12
CA LYS A 373 -14.75 -18.42 -8.14
C LYS A 373 -13.33 -18.87 -7.87
N PRO A 374 -13.12 -20.01 -7.19
CA PRO A 374 -11.80 -20.59 -7.05
C PRO A 374 -11.15 -20.84 -8.42
N TRP A 375 -9.89 -20.44 -8.55
CA TRP A 375 -9.09 -20.66 -9.74
C TRP A 375 -8.17 -21.87 -9.53
N GLN A 376 -8.31 -22.88 -10.39
CA GLN A 376 -7.46 -24.06 -10.36
C GLN A 376 -6.11 -23.74 -11.01
N THR A 377 -5.11 -23.49 -10.18
CA THR A 377 -3.74 -23.17 -10.59
C THR A 377 -2.74 -23.71 -9.57
N ALA A 378 -1.49 -23.89 -9.97
CA ALA A 378 -0.45 -24.30 -9.04
C ALA A 378 -0.03 -23.09 -8.18
N LEU A 379 -0.01 -23.28 -6.88
CA LEU A 379 0.29 -22.28 -5.87
C LEU A 379 1.72 -22.47 -5.33
N TRP A 380 2.36 -21.38 -4.92
CA TRP A 380 3.70 -21.39 -4.32
C TRP A 380 3.72 -21.91 -2.88
N HIS A 381 2.56 -21.96 -2.22
CA HIS A 381 2.43 -22.48 -0.87
C HIS A 381 1.03 -23.09 -0.65
N PRO A 382 0.89 -24.18 0.15
CA PRO A 382 -0.40 -24.85 0.40
C PRO A 382 -1.47 -23.96 1.06
N LYS A 383 -1.05 -22.90 1.76
CA LYS A 383 -1.96 -21.92 2.41
C LYS A 383 -2.29 -20.71 1.53
N ALA A 384 -1.72 -20.61 0.33
CA ALA A 384 -2.14 -19.61 -0.63
C ALA A 384 -3.41 -20.07 -1.34
N GLU A 385 -4.24 -19.12 -1.74
CA GLU A 385 -5.51 -19.36 -2.42
C GLU A 385 -5.53 -18.56 -3.72
N ALA A 386 -6.28 -19.03 -4.72
CA ALA A 386 -6.42 -18.35 -6.01
C ALA A 386 -7.87 -18.26 -6.44
N TYR A 387 -8.22 -17.13 -7.06
CA TYR A 387 -9.58 -16.81 -7.49
C TYR A 387 -9.60 -16.15 -8.86
N GLU A 388 -10.71 -16.34 -9.56
CA GLU A 388 -11.10 -15.65 -10.77
C GLU A 388 -12.33 -14.79 -10.49
N MET A 389 -12.32 -13.56 -10.98
CA MET A 389 -13.46 -12.63 -10.88
C MET A 389 -14.10 -12.46 -12.26
N PHE A 390 -15.42 -12.61 -12.31
CA PHE A 390 -16.22 -12.52 -13.53
C PHE A 390 -17.26 -11.41 -13.42
N GLU A 391 -17.63 -10.83 -14.56
CA GLU A 391 -18.76 -9.93 -14.72
C GLU A 391 -19.57 -10.36 -15.95
N GLY A 392 -20.85 -10.69 -15.74
CA GLY A 392 -21.70 -11.18 -16.83
C GLY A 392 -21.12 -12.41 -17.55
N GLY A 393 -20.40 -13.27 -16.83
CA GLY A 393 -19.72 -14.47 -17.36
C GLY A 393 -18.37 -14.19 -18.04
N LYS A 394 -17.94 -12.94 -18.18
CA LYS A 394 -16.63 -12.55 -18.71
C LYS A 394 -15.61 -12.49 -17.59
N LEU A 395 -14.46 -13.14 -17.75
CA LEU A 395 -13.33 -13.02 -16.83
C LEU A 395 -12.77 -11.58 -16.84
N ILE A 396 -12.73 -10.94 -15.68
CA ILE A 396 -12.29 -9.55 -15.53
C ILE A 396 -11.04 -9.40 -14.67
N GLY A 397 -10.65 -10.42 -13.90
CA GLY A 397 -9.45 -10.39 -13.07
C GLY A 397 -9.14 -11.74 -12.46
N ARG A 398 -7.88 -11.89 -12.06
CA ARG A 398 -7.39 -13.03 -11.27
C ARG A 398 -6.66 -12.51 -10.06
N PHE A 399 -6.79 -13.21 -8.93
CA PHE A 399 -6.07 -12.81 -7.75
C PHE A 399 -5.70 -13.98 -6.86
N TYR A 400 -4.66 -13.74 -6.06
CA TYR A 400 -4.21 -14.65 -5.03
C TYR A 400 -4.43 -14.02 -3.66
N LEU A 401 -4.73 -14.87 -2.66
CA LEU A 401 -4.73 -14.52 -1.26
C LEU A 401 -3.64 -15.34 -0.56
N ASP A 402 -2.63 -14.68 -0.04
CA ASP A 402 -1.57 -15.28 0.77
C ASP A 402 -1.60 -14.66 2.17
N MET A 403 -2.43 -15.23 3.05
CA MET A 403 -2.95 -14.54 4.23
C MET A 403 -2.27 -14.90 5.54
N HIS A 404 -1.41 -15.93 5.57
CA HIS A 404 -0.90 -16.47 6.83
C HIS A 404 0.61 -16.33 6.98
N PRO A 405 1.11 -16.06 8.21
CA PRO A 405 2.53 -15.90 8.45
C PRO A 405 3.30 -17.21 8.24
N ARG A 406 4.53 -17.10 7.79
CA ARG A 406 5.51 -18.18 7.71
C ARG A 406 6.93 -17.64 7.61
N PRO A 407 7.97 -18.44 7.94
CA PRO A 407 9.36 -18.01 7.82
C PRO A 407 9.71 -17.52 6.41
N GLY A 408 10.35 -16.37 6.34
CA GLY A 408 10.83 -15.75 5.09
C GLY A 408 9.77 -15.01 4.27
N LYS A 409 8.50 -15.03 4.67
CA LYS A 409 7.46 -14.22 4.06
C LYS A 409 7.56 -12.75 4.51
N TYR A 410 7.11 -11.82 3.66
CA TYR A 410 6.94 -10.42 4.00
C TYR A 410 6.02 -10.25 5.22
N GLU A 411 6.40 -9.39 6.16
CA GLU A 411 5.80 -9.35 7.51
C GLU A 411 4.63 -8.38 7.67
N HIS A 412 4.45 -7.47 6.71
CA HIS A 412 3.33 -6.54 6.69
C HIS A 412 2.21 -7.04 5.75
N ALA A 413 1.17 -6.22 5.58
CA ALA A 413 0.15 -6.43 4.57
C ALA A 413 0.46 -5.54 3.35
N ASN A 414 0.18 -6.04 2.15
CA ASN A 414 0.22 -5.27 0.92
C ASN A 414 -0.46 -6.00 -0.25
N VAL A 415 -0.63 -5.28 -1.33
CA VAL A 415 -1.07 -5.82 -2.62
C VAL A 415 0.07 -5.72 -3.65
N VAL A 416 0.33 -6.83 -4.34
CA VAL A 416 1.34 -6.92 -5.41
C VAL A 416 0.63 -7.03 -6.76
N PRO A 417 0.63 -5.99 -7.61
CA PRO A 417 0.17 -6.08 -8.99
C PRO A 417 1.17 -6.88 -9.84
N ILE A 418 0.78 -8.11 -10.23
CA ILE A 418 1.67 -9.01 -11.00
C ILE A 418 1.54 -8.76 -12.49
N ARG A 419 0.32 -8.47 -12.95
CA ARG A 419 0.00 -8.11 -14.33
C ARG A 419 -0.98 -6.95 -14.35
N GLN A 420 -0.68 -5.95 -15.13
CA GLN A 420 -1.63 -4.89 -15.41
C GLN A 420 -2.74 -5.40 -16.33
N GLY A 421 -3.97 -4.93 -16.09
CA GLY A 421 -5.07 -5.21 -17.00
C GLY A 421 -5.09 -4.22 -18.17
N MET A 422 -5.23 -4.72 -19.37
CA MET A 422 -5.36 -3.91 -20.58
C MET A 422 -6.08 -4.70 -21.67
N ALA A 423 -6.32 -4.09 -22.83
CA ALA A 423 -6.93 -4.79 -23.95
C ALA A 423 -6.15 -6.07 -24.29
N GLY A 424 -6.78 -7.23 -24.09
CA GLY A 424 -6.18 -8.56 -24.33
C GLY A 424 -5.33 -9.13 -23.18
N GLN A 425 -5.18 -8.42 -22.05
CA GLN A 425 -4.47 -8.89 -20.86
C GLN A 425 -5.33 -8.72 -19.62
N VAL A 426 -5.63 -9.81 -18.93
CA VAL A 426 -6.38 -9.80 -17.67
C VAL A 426 -5.47 -9.39 -16.52
N PRO A 427 -5.90 -8.48 -15.62
CA PRO A 427 -5.12 -8.13 -14.43
C PRO A 427 -4.95 -9.31 -13.50
N VAL A 428 -3.75 -9.46 -12.92
CA VAL A 428 -3.45 -10.49 -11.93
C VAL A 428 -2.77 -9.82 -10.74
N ILE A 429 -3.33 -10.05 -9.55
CA ILE A 429 -2.94 -9.35 -8.32
C ILE A 429 -2.78 -10.37 -7.20
N ALA A 430 -1.81 -10.18 -6.31
CA ALA A 430 -1.72 -10.92 -5.06
C ALA A 430 -1.95 -9.99 -3.87
N LEU A 431 -2.79 -10.42 -2.94
CA LEU A 431 -2.90 -9.84 -1.61
C LEU A 431 -2.06 -10.68 -0.66
N VAL A 432 -1.11 -10.06 0.02
CA VAL A 432 -0.19 -10.68 0.97
C VAL A 432 -0.44 -10.08 2.34
N MET A 433 -0.71 -10.92 3.35
CA MET A 433 -1.01 -10.50 4.71
C MET A 433 -0.52 -11.56 5.73
N ASN A 434 -0.53 -11.26 7.01
CA ASN A 434 -0.11 -12.17 8.08
C ASN A 434 -1.20 -12.34 9.15
N ALA A 435 -2.42 -12.64 8.73
CA ALA A 435 -3.52 -12.95 9.63
C ALA A 435 -3.31 -14.28 10.36
N PRO A 436 -3.80 -14.44 11.60
CA PRO A 436 -3.81 -15.72 12.31
C PRO A 436 -4.52 -16.82 11.51
N ASP A 437 -4.10 -18.06 11.64
CA ASP A 437 -4.76 -19.22 11.02
C ASP A 437 -6.18 -19.49 11.56
N GLY A 438 -6.52 -18.92 12.71
CA GLY A 438 -7.77 -19.15 13.42
C GLY A 438 -8.62 -17.88 13.56
N LEU A 439 -8.76 -17.42 14.80
CA LEU A 439 -9.54 -16.23 15.10
C LEU A 439 -8.72 -14.96 14.86
N MET A 440 -9.30 -14.02 14.14
CA MET A 440 -8.75 -12.71 13.83
C MET A 440 -9.20 -11.67 14.86
N GLU A 441 -8.36 -10.70 15.15
CA GLU A 441 -8.81 -9.46 15.80
C GLU A 441 -9.68 -8.65 14.83
N HIS A 442 -10.52 -7.76 15.36
CA HIS A 442 -11.30 -6.84 14.51
C HIS A 442 -10.39 -5.99 13.59
N GLY A 443 -9.22 -5.55 14.11
CA GLY A 443 -8.24 -4.82 13.32
C GLY A 443 -7.60 -5.64 12.18
N ASP A 444 -7.51 -6.98 12.32
CA ASP A 444 -7.05 -7.84 11.21
C ASP A 444 -8.09 -7.87 10.09
N VAL A 445 -9.40 -7.85 10.44
CA VAL A 445 -10.49 -7.80 9.45
C VAL A 445 -10.50 -6.44 8.74
N GLU A 446 -10.26 -5.36 9.47
CA GLU A 446 -10.10 -4.00 8.91
C GLU A 446 -8.94 -3.94 7.93
N THR A 447 -7.76 -4.47 8.30
CA THR A 447 -6.59 -4.57 7.42
C THR A 447 -6.88 -5.42 6.19
N PHE A 448 -7.61 -6.52 6.33
CA PHE A 448 -7.99 -7.34 5.17
C PHE A 448 -8.89 -6.55 4.20
N LEU A 449 -9.88 -5.81 4.71
CA LEU A 449 -10.72 -4.94 3.86
C LEU A 449 -9.90 -3.83 3.20
N HIS A 450 -8.92 -3.26 3.90
CA HIS A 450 -7.98 -2.28 3.35
C HIS A 450 -7.24 -2.86 2.12
N GLU A 451 -6.51 -3.95 2.30
CA GLU A 451 -5.75 -4.57 1.21
C GLU A 451 -6.67 -5.06 0.08
N TYR A 452 -7.87 -5.53 0.46
CA TYR A 452 -8.86 -5.95 -0.52
C TYR A 452 -9.41 -4.76 -1.33
N GLY A 453 -9.46 -3.57 -0.75
CA GLY A 453 -9.77 -2.32 -1.45
C GLY A 453 -8.75 -2.00 -2.55
N HIS A 454 -7.45 -2.18 -2.28
CA HIS A 454 -6.40 -2.09 -3.30
C HIS A 454 -6.56 -3.15 -4.39
N LEU A 455 -6.86 -4.40 -4.01
CA LEU A 455 -7.09 -5.48 -4.95
C LEU A 455 -8.24 -5.16 -5.91
N LEU A 456 -9.37 -4.69 -5.38
CA LEU A 456 -10.52 -4.28 -6.20
C LEU A 456 -10.18 -3.10 -7.10
N HIS A 457 -9.45 -2.10 -6.60
CA HIS A 457 -8.98 -0.96 -7.41
C HIS A 457 -8.09 -1.45 -8.55
N GLY A 458 -7.16 -2.35 -8.27
CA GLY A 458 -6.28 -2.94 -9.29
C GLY A 458 -7.04 -3.72 -10.37
N ILE A 459 -8.05 -4.52 -9.97
CA ILE A 459 -8.86 -5.29 -10.92
C ILE A 459 -9.77 -4.37 -11.74
N PHE A 460 -10.55 -3.51 -11.08
CA PHE A 460 -11.51 -2.66 -11.79
C PHE A 460 -10.82 -1.59 -12.65
N GLY A 461 -9.73 -0.98 -12.14
CA GLY A 461 -8.91 -0.04 -12.88
C GLY A 461 -8.10 -0.68 -14.01
N GLY A 462 -7.99 -2.00 -14.02
CA GLY A 462 -7.34 -2.78 -15.09
C GLY A 462 -8.28 -3.19 -16.23
N GLN A 463 -9.57 -2.81 -16.18
CA GLN A 463 -10.51 -3.24 -17.19
C GLN A 463 -10.57 -2.28 -18.37
N ASN A 464 -10.45 -2.83 -19.59
CA ASN A 464 -10.59 -2.08 -20.82
C ASN A 464 -9.62 -0.90 -20.99
N GLN A 465 -8.51 -0.88 -20.24
CA GLN A 465 -7.48 0.14 -20.40
C GLN A 465 -6.78 -0.02 -21.75
N ARG A 466 -6.53 1.10 -22.40
CA ARG A 466 -5.72 1.14 -23.62
C ARG A 466 -4.24 1.00 -23.30
N TRP A 467 -3.81 1.63 -22.19
CA TRP A 467 -2.41 1.77 -21.80
C TRP A 467 -2.13 1.02 -20.50
N ALA A 468 -1.08 0.20 -20.49
CA ALA A 468 -0.62 -0.47 -19.29
C ALA A 468 -0.23 0.53 -18.20
N GLY A 469 0.37 1.66 -18.59
CA GLY A 469 0.77 2.72 -17.66
C GLY A 469 -0.40 3.51 -17.03
N GLN A 470 -1.64 3.28 -17.46
CA GLN A 470 -2.85 3.85 -16.83
C GLN A 470 -3.71 2.81 -16.12
N SER A 471 -3.26 1.55 -16.11
CA SER A 471 -4.04 0.43 -15.59
C SER A 471 -3.91 0.30 -14.07
N GLY A 472 -4.99 -0.18 -13.46
CA GLY A 472 -5.02 -0.49 -12.03
C GLY A 472 -4.93 0.76 -11.15
N ILE A 473 -4.03 0.73 -10.17
CA ILE A 473 -3.81 1.82 -9.20
C ILE A 473 -2.83 2.87 -9.80
N ALA A 474 -3.06 3.31 -11.03
CA ALA A 474 -2.16 4.22 -11.75
C ALA A 474 -2.56 5.72 -11.61
N THR A 475 -3.23 6.08 -10.53
CA THR A 475 -3.54 7.47 -10.16
C THR A 475 -2.31 8.17 -9.58
N GLU A 476 -2.45 9.43 -9.16
CA GLU A 476 -1.45 10.06 -8.29
C GLU A 476 -1.28 9.23 -7.01
N ALA A 477 -0.03 8.97 -6.62
CA ALA A 477 0.25 8.02 -5.54
C ALA A 477 -0.33 8.44 -4.18
N ASP A 478 -0.58 9.74 -3.96
CA ASP A 478 -1.24 10.24 -2.76
C ASP A 478 -2.78 10.13 -2.77
N PHE A 479 -3.35 9.52 -3.83
CA PHE A 479 -4.72 9.02 -3.86
C PHE A 479 -4.80 7.51 -3.58
N GLY A 480 -3.69 6.80 -3.74
CA GLY A 480 -3.67 5.32 -3.80
C GLY A 480 -4.35 4.62 -2.62
N GLU A 481 -4.26 5.23 -1.42
CA GLU A 481 -4.85 4.67 -0.19
C GLU A 481 -6.33 5.06 0.02
N ALA A 482 -6.91 5.95 -0.79
CA ALA A 482 -8.28 6.39 -0.56
C ALA A 482 -9.33 5.28 -0.80
N PRO A 483 -9.24 4.46 -1.86
CA PRO A 483 -10.15 3.34 -2.04
C PRO A 483 -10.02 2.24 -0.99
N SER A 484 -8.82 1.94 -0.52
CA SER A 484 -8.58 0.94 0.51
C SER A 484 -9.14 1.40 1.87
N GLN A 485 -8.81 2.61 2.29
CA GLN A 485 -9.31 3.19 3.55
C GLN A 485 -10.82 3.42 3.54
N MET A 486 -11.43 3.65 2.38
CA MET A 486 -12.88 3.76 2.30
C MET A 486 -13.55 2.40 2.56
N LEU A 487 -12.99 1.29 2.06
CA LEU A 487 -13.59 -0.04 2.23
C LEU A 487 -13.52 -0.54 3.69
N GLU A 488 -12.61 -0.01 4.51
CA GLU A 488 -12.54 -0.29 5.95
C GLU A 488 -13.87 0.01 6.67
N GLU A 489 -14.65 0.97 6.20
CA GLU A 489 -15.87 1.39 6.85
C GLU A 489 -16.94 0.29 6.95
N TRP A 490 -16.92 -0.72 6.07
CA TRP A 490 -17.87 -1.85 6.12
C TRP A 490 -17.67 -2.79 7.31
N VAL A 491 -16.46 -2.79 7.94
CA VAL A 491 -16.21 -3.61 9.14
C VAL A 491 -16.95 -3.08 10.40
N TYR A 492 -17.53 -1.88 10.31
CA TYR A 492 -18.30 -1.26 11.37
C TYR A 492 -19.83 -1.34 11.16
N ASP A 493 -20.25 -1.89 10.00
CA ASP A 493 -21.67 -2.03 9.66
C ASP A 493 -22.23 -3.37 10.13
N TYR A 494 -23.23 -3.32 11.02
CA TYR A 494 -23.87 -4.52 11.55
C TYR A 494 -24.52 -5.39 10.45
N ASP A 495 -25.16 -4.77 9.45
CA ASP A 495 -25.83 -5.50 8.38
C ASP A 495 -24.83 -6.23 7.46
N THR A 496 -23.60 -5.76 7.39
CA THR A 496 -22.49 -6.43 6.74
C THR A 496 -21.94 -7.55 7.64
N LEU A 497 -21.55 -7.22 8.88
CA LEU A 497 -20.90 -8.16 9.79
C LEU A 497 -21.76 -9.38 10.13
N LYS A 498 -23.06 -9.21 10.41
CA LYS A 498 -23.97 -10.32 10.77
C LYS A 498 -24.04 -11.44 9.73
N ARG A 499 -23.59 -11.20 8.50
CA ARG A 499 -23.64 -12.17 7.39
C ARG A 499 -22.52 -13.20 7.46
N PHE A 500 -21.38 -12.84 8.04
CA PHE A 500 -20.21 -13.72 8.09
C PHE A 500 -19.55 -13.81 9.47
N ALA A 501 -19.66 -12.78 10.31
CA ALA A 501 -19.11 -12.77 11.65
C ALA A 501 -19.96 -13.67 12.57
N THR A 502 -19.61 -14.95 12.65
CA THR A 502 -20.35 -15.95 13.44
C THR A 502 -19.40 -16.72 14.35
N ASN A 503 -19.86 -17.02 15.58
CA ASN A 503 -19.12 -17.85 16.54
C ASN A 503 -19.08 -19.33 16.11
N ASP A 504 -18.47 -20.19 16.92
CA ASP A 504 -18.36 -21.64 16.65
C ASP A 504 -19.72 -22.35 16.63
N ALA A 505 -20.74 -21.81 17.32
CA ALA A 505 -22.11 -22.32 17.29
C ALA A 505 -22.90 -21.81 16.07
N GLY A 506 -22.27 -21.05 15.15
CA GLY A 506 -22.93 -20.47 13.97
C GLY A 506 -23.81 -19.25 14.28
N GLN A 507 -23.77 -18.74 15.50
CA GLN A 507 -24.56 -17.56 15.89
C GLN A 507 -23.86 -16.30 15.40
N PRO A 508 -24.59 -15.37 14.77
CA PRO A 508 -24.02 -14.10 14.30
C PRO A 508 -23.60 -13.21 15.47
N ILE A 509 -22.64 -12.33 15.18
CA ILE A 509 -22.20 -11.30 16.13
C ILE A 509 -23.40 -10.50 16.64
N PRO A 510 -23.54 -10.30 17.98
CA PRO A 510 -24.66 -9.55 18.54
C PRO A 510 -24.64 -8.08 18.11
N GLN A 511 -25.80 -7.52 17.79
CA GLN A 511 -25.92 -6.11 17.41
C GLN A 511 -25.36 -5.17 18.49
N GLU A 512 -25.58 -5.50 19.77
CA GLU A 512 -25.04 -4.71 20.89
C GLU A 512 -23.51 -4.73 20.91
N LEU A 513 -22.87 -5.85 20.58
CA LEU A 513 -21.41 -5.92 20.52
C LEU A 513 -20.86 -5.04 19.38
N VAL A 514 -21.53 -5.02 18.21
CA VAL A 514 -21.17 -4.09 17.11
C VAL A 514 -21.44 -2.64 17.52
N ALA A 515 -22.50 -2.36 18.26
CA ALA A 515 -22.75 -1.03 18.81
C ALA A 515 -21.65 -0.59 19.80
N GLN A 516 -21.15 -1.52 20.63
CA GLN A 516 -19.99 -1.27 21.52
C GLN A 516 -18.72 -1.00 20.71
N MET A 517 -18.44 -1.79 19.67
CA MET A 517 -17.34 -1.54 18.74
C MET A 517 -17.42 -0.13 18.15
N ASN A 518 -18.60 0.27 17.66
CA ASN A 518 -18.82 1.57 17.04
C ASN A 518 -18.70 2.73 18.04
N ARG A 519 -19.08 2.55 19.30
CA ARG A 519 -18.81 3.54 20.36
C ARG A 519 -17.31 3.64 20.67
N ALA A 520 -16.61 2.50 20.65
CA ALA A 520 -15.18 2.43 20.95
C ALA A 520 -14.28 2.86 19.78
N ARG A 521 -14.79 2.89 18.52
CA ARG A 521 -13.94 3.17 17.33
C ARG A 521 -13.33 4.56 17.35
N HIS A 522 -14.01 5.54 17.93
CA HIS A 522 -13.50 6.91 18.00
C HIS A 522 -12.42 7.09 19.08
N PHE A 523 -12.35 6.18 20.05
CA PHE A 523 -11.31 6.23 21.08
C PHE A 523 -9.95 5.84 20.45
N ASN A 524 -8.94 6.58 20.78
CA ASN A 524 -7.58 6.48 20.28
C ASN A 524 -7.39 6.96 18.82
N MET A 525 -8.43 7.45 18.13
CA MET A 525 -8.29 8.04 16.80
C MET A 525 -7.40 9.29 16.84
N GLY A 526 -7.60 10.18 17.81
CA GLY A 526 -6.82 11.40 17.93
C GLY A 526 -5.33 11.12 18.17
N MET A 527 -4.99 10.24 19.11
CA MET A 527 -3.60 9.85 19.37
C MET A 527 -3.00 9.08 18.18
N GLY A 528 -3.76 8.22 17.55
CA GLY A 528 -3.35 7.48 16.36
C GLY A 528 -2.99 8.43 15.22
N ASP A 529 -3.87 9.38 14.91
CA ASP A 529 -3.64 10.37 13.84
C ASP A 529 -2.44 11.27 14.13
N MET A 530 -2.30 11.76 15.37
CA MET A 530 -1.11 12.54 15.75
C MET A 530 0.18 11.75 15.56
N GLY A 531 0.18 10.43 15.84
CA GLY A 531 1.31 9.55 15.56
C GLY A 531 1.61 9.45 14.06
N GLN A 532 0.60 9.28 13.23
CA GLN A 532 0.75 9.23 11.77
C GLN A 532 1.23 10.56 11.17
N LEU A 533 0.78 11.69 11.72
CA LEU A 533 1.29 13.00 11.36
C LEU A 533 2.77 13.16 11.74
N GLY A 534 3.19 12.59 12.88
CA GLY A 534 4.61 12.55 13.29
C GLY A 534 5.48 11.78 12.28
N TYR A 535 5.02 10.63 11.80
CA TYR A 535 5.73 9.89 10.74
C TYR A 535 5.76 10.66 9.42
N SER A 536 4.68 11.37 9.08
CA SER A 536 4.62 12.22 7.88
C SER A 536 5.60 13.39 7.97
N GLU A 537 5.70 14.03 9.14
CA GLU A 537 6.68 15.08 9.42
C GLU A 537 8.12 14.55 9.29
N ALA A 538 8.40 13.37 9.87
CA ALA A 538 9.72 12.76 9.76
C ALA A 538 10.10 12.47 8.30
N ALA A 539 9.20 11.85 7.52
CA ALA A 539 9.41 11.58 6.11
C ALA A 539 9.69 12.87 5.31
N LEU A 540 8.87 13.91 5.52
CA LEU A 540 9.04 15.21 4.87
C LEU A 540 10.40 15.85 5.21
N ARG A 541 10.73 15.97 6.50
CA ARG A 541 11.94 16.70 6.95
C ARG A 541 13.24 16.01 6.58
N PHE A 542 13.28 14.67 6.53
CA PHE A 542 14.46 13.97 6.07
C PHE A 542 14.79 14.27 4.60
N TYR A 543 13.82 14.65 3.78
CA TYR A 543 14.00 14.86 2.35
C TYR A 543 13.92 16.33 1.91
N GLN A 544 13.85 17.27 2.86
CA GLN A 544 13.97 18.70 2.61
C GLN A 544 15.42 19.23 2.70
N GLY A 545 16.42 18.35 2.76
CA GLY A 545 17.81 18.76 2.85
C GLY A 545 18.81 17.62 2.92
N ALA A 546 20.03 17.92 3.34
CA ALA A 546 21.06 16.91 3.59
C ALA A 546 20.73 16.08 4.84
N ALA A 547 21.29 14.86 4.91
CA ALA A 547 21.11 13.99 6.04
C ALA A 547 21.58 14.65 7.34
N PRO A 548 20.75 14.65 8.42
CA PRO A 548 21.17 15.11 9.74
C PRO A 548 22.39 14.36 10.28
N ALA A 549 23.19 15.02 11.13
CA ALA A 549 24.36 14.40 11.76
C ALA A 549 23.99 13.18 12.62
N ASP A 550 22.89 13.26 13.37
CA ASP A 550 22.30 12.15 14.15
C ASP A 550 20.89 11.88 13.61
N LEU A 551 20.74 10.79 12.84
CA LEU A 551 19.46 10.42 12.24
C LEU A 551 18.43 10.00 13.29
N GLY A 552 18.86 9.30 14.35
CA GLY A 552 17.98 8.87 15.43
C GLY A 552 17.42 10.04 16.22
N ALA A 553 18.26 11.01 16.60
CA ALA A 553 17.81 12.22 17.28
C ALA A 553 16.87 13.06 16.39
N ALA A 554 17.19 13.19 15.11
CA ALA A 554 16.34 13.90 14.15
C ALA A 554 14.98 13.21 13.99
N TYR A 555 14.96 11.88 13.84
CA TYR A 555 13.72 11.10 13.75
C TYR A 555 12.83 11.32 14.97
N ARG A 556 13.37 11.13 16.17
CA ARG A 556 12.61 11.37 17.42
C ARG A 556 12.04 12.78 17.46
N LYS A 557 12.86 13.79 17.19
CA LYS A 557 12.42 15.19 17.14
C LYS A 557 11.25 15.41 16.16
N TYR A 558 11.33 14.84 14.97
CA TYR A 558 10.30 15.03 13.93
C TYR A 558 9.00 14.32 14.31
N VAL A 559 9.08 13.06 14.75
CA VAL A 559 7.89 12.30 15.20
C VAL A 559 7.24 13.00 16.41
N ASP A 560 8.02 13.50 17.35
CA ASP A 560 7.55 14.16 18.57
C ASP A 560 6.90 15.53 18.31
N THR A 561 7.00 16.08 17.10
CA THR A 561 6.30 17.34 16.72
C THR A 561 4.78 17.21 16.93
N TYR A 562 4.24 16.04 16.68
CA TYR A 562 2.81 15.77 16.79
C TYR A 562 2.46 14.72 17.86
N SER A 563 3.37 13.82 18.22
CA SER A 563 3.11 12.74 19.18
C SER A 563 2.71 13.27 20.56
N MET A 564 1.71 12.63 21.17
CA MET A 564 1.31 12.90 22.56
C MET A 564 2.23 12.21 23.58
N ILE A 565 2.97 11.20 23.15
CA ILE A 565 3.92 10.44 23.98
C ILE A 565 5.26 10.49 23.27
N PRO A 566 6.28 11.16 23.89
CA PRO A 566 7.60 11.29 23.28
C PRO A 566 8.27 9.94 23.03
N GLN A 567 9.05 9.87 21.95
CA GLN A 567 9.88 8.70 21.65
C GLN A 567 10.97 8.53 22.71
N PRO A 568 11.24 7.29 23.15
CA PRO A 568 12.35 7.05 24.08
C PRO A 568 13.69 7.50 23.48
N SER A 569 14.58 8.04 24.31
CA SER A 569 15.88 8.56 23.86
C SER A 569 16.77 7.53 23.17
N TRP A 570 16.55 6.24 23.46
CA TRP A 570 17.26 5.11 22.86
C TRP A 570 16.60 4.57 21.58
N SER A 571 15.44 5.12 21.16
CA SER A 571 14.75 4.66 19.94
C SER A 571 15.56 4.99 18.69
N GLN A 572 15.71 4.00 17.82
CA GLN A 572 16.33 4.09 16.49
C GLN A 572 15.32 3.74 15.39
N GLY A 573 14.08 4.19 15.56
CA GLY A 573 12.96 3.85 14.66
C GLY A 573 13.20 4.21 13.19
N GLN A 574 14.06 5.18 12.89
CA GLN A 574 14.44 5.49 11.50
C GLN A 574 15.07 4.30 10.76
N ALA A 575 15.72 3.37 11.51
CA ALA A 575 16.41 2.24 10.90
C ALA A 575 15.48 1.10 10.47
N SER A 576 14.26 1.07 11.02
CA SER A 576 13.24 0.05 10.69
C SER A 576 11.98 0.64 10.04
N PHE A 577 11.99 1.91 9.66
CA PHE A 577 10.86 2.58 8.99
C PHE A 577 10.98 2.48 7.46
N PRO A 578 10.43 1.42 6.81
CA PRO A 578 10.68 1.12 5.41
C PRO A 578 10.16 2.21 4.47
N HIS A 579 9.17 2.98 4.90
CA HIS A 579 8.60 4.08 4.11
C HIS A 579 9.61 5.20 3.82
N LEU A 580 10.59 5.45 4.70
CA LEU A 580 11.64 6.41 4.39
C LEU A 580 12.41 6.02 3.12
N ALA A 581 12.58 4.74 2.86
CA ALA A 581 13.22 4.25 1.64
C ALA A 581 12.23 4.15 0.46
N GLY A 582 11.07 3.51 0.65
CA GLY A 582 10.10 3.22 -0.41
C GLY A 582 9.22 4.41 -0.81
N TYR A 583 8.69 5.14 0.17
CA TYR A 583 7.76 6.27 -0.05
C TYR A 583 8.47 7.64 -0.09
N GLY A 584 9.77 7.70 0.25
CA GLY A 584 10.49 8.98 0.29
C GLY A 584 9.87 9.96 1.28
N ALA A 585 9.57 11.18 0.80
CA ALA A 585 8.92 12.22 1.59
C ALA A 585 7.40 12.01 1.74
N SER A 586 6.83 11.01 1.03
CA SER A 586 5.38 10.94 0.75
C SER A 586 4.58 10.09 1.74
N TYR A 587 5.03 9.91 2.99
CA TYR A 587 4.25 9.21 4.01
C TYR A 587 2.90 9.89 4.32
N TYR A 588 2.78 11.19 4.10
CA TYR A 588 1.53 11.95 4.24
C TYR A 588 0.38 11.38 3.40
N THR A 589 0.68 10.59 2.38
CA THR A 589 -0.28 9.91 1.49
C THR A 589 -1.38 9.22 2.28
N TYR A 590 -1.05 8.50 3.36
CA TYR A 590 -2.04 7.85 4.22
C TYR A 590 -3.03 8.84 4.85
N ARG A 591 -2.57 10.03 5.19
CA ARG A 591 -3.43 11.04 5.83
C ARG A 591 -4.25 11.81 4.81
N TRP A 592 -3.66 12.16 3.66
CA TRP A 592 -4.42 12.77 2.56
C TRP A 592 -5.47 11.82 2.00
N SER A 593 -5.11 10.56 1.79
CA SER A 593 -6.06 9.53 1.34
C SER A 593 -7.18 9.30 2.36
N LYS A 594 -6.91 9.36 3.68
CA LYS A 594 -7.96 9.27 4.71
C LYS A 594 -8.96 10.42 4.61
N VAL A 595 -8.48 11.65 4.37
CA VAL A 595 -9.37 12.79 4.10
C VAL A 595 -10.27 12.52 2.91
N ILE A 596 -9.72 11.96 1.82
CA ILE A 596 -10.47 11.63 0.62
C ILE A 596 -11.44 10.47 0.88
N ALA A 597 -11.01 9.42 1.58
CA ALA A 597 -11.84 8.27 1.92
C ALA A 597 -13.06 8.68 2.75
N ASP A 598 -12.84 9.49 3.79
CA ASP A 598 -13.93 10.02 4.62
C ASP A 598 -14.91 10.87 3.79
N ASP A 599 -14.40 11.66 2.86
CA ASP A 599 -15.23 12.49 1.99
C ASP A 599 -16.04 11.65 1.00
N LEU A 600 -15.43 10.63 0.36
CA LEU A 600 -16.12 9.66 -0.51
C LEU A 600 -17.20 8.88 0.27
N PHE A 601 -16.89 8.46 1.49
CA PHE A 601 -17.81 7.71 2.33
C PHE A 601 -19.07 8.48 2.69
N THR A 602 -19.03 9.83 2.71
CA THR A 602 -20.22 10.66 2.99
C THR A 602 -21.40 10.33 2.06
N ARG A 603 -21.14 9.96 0.81
CA ARG A 603 -22.19 9.58 -0.14
C ARG A 603 -22.78 8.22 0.22
N PHE A 604 -21.95 7.23 0.57
CA PHE A 604 -22.43 5.92 1.02
C PHE A 604 -23.20 6.02 2.34
N ALA A 605 -22.73 6.81 3.29
CA ALA A 605 -23.43 7.04 4.55
C ALA A 605 -24.83 7.66 4.35
N LYS A 606 -24.97 8.53 3.35
CA LYS A 606 -26.25 9.19 3.01
C LYS A 606 -27.20 8.30 2.22
N GLU A 607 -26.68 7.57 1.24
CA GLU A 607 -27.48 6.81 0.27
C GLU A 607 -27.67 5.34 0.67
N GLY A 608 -26.92 4.86 1.69
CA GLY A 608 -26.91 3.49 2.20
C GLY A 608 -25.67 2.71 1.73
N LEU A 609 -24.99 2.04 2.70
CA LEU A 609 -23.74 1.32 2.47
C LEU A 609 -23.86 0.19 1.45
N ARG A 610 -25.03 -0.38 1.29
CA ARG A 610 -25.31 -1.48 0.36
C ARG A 610 -26.17 -1.03 -0.83
N ASN A 611 -26.23 0.28 -1.10
CA ASN A 611 -26.96 0.81 -2.25
C ASN A 611 -26.22 0.43 -3.54
N PRO A 612 -26.80 -0.43 -4.41
CA PRO A 612 -26.11 -0.92 -5.61
C PRO A 612 -25.82 0.19 -6.63
N LYS A 613 -26.63 1.25 -6.64
CA LYS A 613 -26.38 2.39 -7.52
C LYS A 613 -25.15 3.16 -7.07
N THR A 614 -25.02 3.43 -5.77
CA THR A 614 -23.86 4.15 -5.21
C THR A 614 -22.58 3.33 -5.40
N ALA A 615 -22.63 2.01 -5.15
CA ALA A 615 -21.51 1.10 -5.38
C ALA A 615 -21.11 1.03 -6.87
N SER A 616 -22.10 0.95 -7.79
CA SER A 616 -21.84 1.00 -9.23
C SER A 616 -21.24 2.33 -9.68
N ASP A 617 -21.76 3.46 -9.17
CA ASP A 617 -21.19 4.79 -9.46
C ASP A 617 -19.76 4.90 -8.94
N TYR A 618 -19.48 4.42 -7.72
CA TYR A 618 -18.15 4.40 -7.16
C TYR A 618 -17.18 3.57 -8.01
N ARG A 619 -17.56 2.34 -8.36
CA ARG A 619 -16.76 1.50 -9.26
C ARG A 619 -16.49 2.21 -10.60
N ARG A 620 -17.53 2.75 -11.23
CA ARG A 620 -17.45 3.36 -12.58
C ARG A 620 -16.70 4.69 -12.60
N LEU A 621 -16.86 5.54 -11.57
CA LEU A 621 -16.34 6.91 -11.56
C LEU A 621 -15.00 7.05 -10.85
N VAL A 622 -14.69 6.15 -9.88
CA VAL A 622 -13.48 6.22 -9.06
C VAL A 622 -12.50 5.10 -9.39
N LEU A 623 -12.95 3.83 -9.38
CA LEU A 623 -12.04 2.69 -9.51
C LEU A 623 -11.69 2.36 -10.96
N ALA A 624 -12.70 2.20 -11.83
CA ALA A 624 -12.52 1.74 -13.20
C ALA A 624 -11.74 2.70 -14.12
N PRO A 625 -11.74 4.01 -13.90
CA PRO A 625 -10.91 4.89 -14.72
C PRO A 625 -9.40 4.66 -14.55
N GLY A 626 -8.93 4.08 -13.44
CA GLY A 626 -7.49 3.96 -13.17
C GLY A 626 -6.79 5.32 -13.30
N GLY A 627 -5.65 5.36 -13.98
CA GLY A 627 -4.85 6.57 -14.23
C GLY A 627 -5.23 7.37 -15.46
N THR A 628 -6.47 7.28 -15.95
CA THR A 628 -6.88 7.95 -17.22
C THR A 628 -7.16 9.45 -17.10
N LYS A 629 -7.26 9.97 -15.86
CA LYS A 629 -7.47 11.38 -15.53
C LYS A 629 -6.99 11.68 -14.11
N PRO A 630 -6.83 12.96 -13.73
CA PRO A 630 -6.44 13.35 -12.37
C PRO A 630 -7.39 12.81 -11.30
N ALA A 631 -6.85 12.33 -10.19
CA ALA A 631 -7.63 11.76 -9.08
C ALA A 631 -8.65 12.75 -8.49
N ALA A 632 -8.33 14.05 -8.48
CA ALA A 632 -9.28 15.08 -8.05
C ALA A 632 -10.56 15.11 -8.91
N GLU A 633 -10.46 14.79 -10.21
CA GLU A 633 -11.62 14.68 -11.09
C GLU A 633 -12.44 13.41 -10.81
N LEU A 634 -11.77 12.30 -10.43
CA LEU A 634 -12.46 11.06 -10.02
C LEU A 634 -13.38 11.33 -8.81
N VAL A 635 -12.85 12.02 -7.81
CA VAL A 635 -13.61 12.39 -6.60
C VAL A 635 -14.74 13.36 -6.95
N GLN A 636 -14.47 14.37 -7.77
CA GLN A 636 -15.47 15.34 -8.20
C GLN A 636 -16.61 14.69 -9.00
N ASP A 637 -16.30 13.75 -9.88
CA ASP A 637 -17.31 13.02 -10.66
C ASP A 637 -18.22 12.16 -9.76
N PHE A 638 -17.66 11.57 -8.69
CA PHE A 638 -18.44 10.78 -7.77
C PHE A 638 -19.25 11.61 -6.78
N LEU A 639 -18.65 12.66 -6.21
CA LEU A 639 -19.29 13.50 -5.17
C LEU A 639 -20.12 14.66 -5.75
N GLY A 640 -19.91 15.03 -7.02
CA GLY A 640 -20.49 16.24 -7.63
C GLY A 640 -19.89 17.55 -7.13
N ARG A 641 -18.77 17.50 -6.39
CA ARG A 641 -18.06 18.64 -5.81
C ARG A 641 -16.58 18.31 -5.59
N PRO A 642 -15.71 19.33 -5.42
CA PRO A 642 -14.33 19.12 -5.04
C PRO A 642 -14.16 18.43 -3.67
N ILE A 643 -12.97 17.85 -3.43
CA ILE A 643 -12.54 17.24 -2.17
C ILE A 643 -12.66 18.25 -1.01
N SER A 644 -13.09 17.77 0.16
CA SER A 644 -13.24 18.56 1.37
C SER A 644 -12.68 17.84 2.61
N THR A 645 -12.03 18.57 3.49
CA THR A 645 -11.57 18.08 4.80
C THR A 645 -12.69 17.99 5.86
N ASN A 646 -13.91 18.39 5.52
CA ASN A 646 -14.99 18.52 6.48
C ASN A 646 -15.43 17.19 7.11
N ALA A 647 -15.43 16.09 6.33
CA ALA A 647 -15.77 14.77 6.84
C ALA A 647 -14.75 14.33 7.90
N TYR A 648 -13.45 14.41 7.59
CA TYR A 648 -12.38 14.13 8.54
C TYR A 648 -12.49 14.98 9.83
N LYS A 649 -12.71 16.28 9.70
CA LYS A 649 -12.90 17.17 10.86
C LYS A 649 -14.10 16.77 11.72
N ALA A 650 -15.19 16.35 11.08
CA ALA A 650 -16.38 15.88 11.78
C ALA A 650 -16.10 14.59 12.57
N GLU A 651 -15.33 13.64 12.01
CA GLU A 651 -14.92 12.42 12.72
C GLU A 651 -13.99 12.74 13.91
N MET A 652 -13.01 13.62 13.75
CA MET A 652 -12.16 14.08 14.85
C MET A 652 -12.96 14.79 15.95
N ALA A 653 -13.97 15.59 15.59
CA ALA A 653 -14.84 16.24 16.56
C ALA A 653 -15.72 15.25 17.36
N LYS A 654 -16.13 14.11 16.75
CA LYS A 654 -16.78 13.01 17.48
C LYS A 654 -15.81 12.33 18.44
N ALA A 655 -14.57 12.05 18.00
CA ALA A 655 -13.53 11.43 18.82
C ALA A 655 -13.10 12.29 20.02
N ALA A 656 -13.24 13.60 19.94
CA ALA A 656 -12.93 14.51 21.04
C ALA A 656 -13.94 14.47 22.22
N ARG A 657 -15.15 13.96 22.00
CA ARG A 657 -16.24 13.84 23.00
C ARG A 657 -16.08 12.57 23.80
#